data_ad7178b61fa50538ade71e16acb105d8
#
_entry.id   ad7178b61fa50538ade71e16acb105d8
#
_cell.length_a   1.000
_cell.length_b   1.000
_cell.length_c   1.000
_cell.angle_alpha   90.00
_cell.angle_beta   90.00
_cell.angle_gamma   90.00
#
_symmetry.space_group_name_H-M   'P 1'
#
loop_
_entity.id
_entity.type
_entity.pdbx_description
1 polymer ?
#
loop_
_entity_poly.entity_id
_entity_poly.type
_entity_poly.pdbx_seq_one_letter_code
_entity_poly.pdbx_strand_id
1 'polypeptide(L)'
;QPQTFETIEAIEARAEWNALRAQQTASQLLSWNMTELWVAGINISLAVGEVVLIVTESGSGFDASIRRVTGVVSHLERMSTLVSLAAMSTAAETIAATRPGVYVMRTIASPFGHNAPLQPQYSSGVFQGTFSEWALDASETVTRITLSSRNDKILKDSVVVVEQDDPGTGSRIWTFALVSDVVHRSVARYGIAGNGTQLTLSAGWAKGADSKLDLLRTMTIAAQNEELTPAALPLLYPVYGEELSFDRLVDGLMPGRPLAVSGTRQRIRIAAVPRTSKRRRLPLDLPGDVPSPPDLPDVPDIELPPILMLDSGEGVFLTVGDMLSLVAPPMTVAGSVLTALTPSEFGAALTDSAPPLLRLQVMDRDGQIGYVTISAGAIEMVPPSDTDETVSEIVFIDEAIGTSIAQDRDRTTVQLATALANVYERTTVRINANVAAATHGESVREPLGSGDAAVPYQHFTLRQPPVTSVGADTPDGSTSTLKVYVNEVLWEEVPFFYGHGPTERIYITRRDDEGRTTIRFGDGITGARLPTGQNNVRAEYRKGTGLGGLVRAGQLSLLMSRPLGLKGVVNPEAAEGAEDPESRDDARTNAPLTVLTMERAVSLQDYEDFARTFSGVAKAQAVWVWDGRKRSIFLTVAGPDGEVLTEDGSVITKLKESLRTYGDPFVAFTVKPYRQAWFEIDGTVTIDPDHVSNVVMDAISVDLGQRYAFEARAFGQPVALSEVIAAIQAVPGVVAVDLDRFARTDHTLPAIQPRLIADRPAMGADGVVPAAELLLLDPGSLTQLKAVQ
;
A
#
# COMPACT_ATOMS: atom_id res chain seq x y z
N GLN A 1 -12.76 33.21 3.72
CA GLN A 1 -13.75 32.89 4.77
C GLN A 1 -13.42 31.48 5.31
N PRO A 2 -13.74 31.21 6.59
CA PRO A 2 -13.60 29.84 7.12
C PRO A 2 -14.49 28.89 6.33
N GLN A 3 -13.95 27.73 5.96
CA GLN A 3 -14.71 26.67 5.27
C GLN A 3 -15.21 25.65 6.27
N THR A 4 -16.44 25.20 6.12
CA THR A 4 -17.07 24.23 7.02
C THR A 4 -17.39 22.97 6.25
N PHE A 5 -17.05 21.82 6.85
CA PHE A 5 -17.38 20.50 6.33
C PHE A 5 -18.23 19.75 7.35
N GLU A 6 -19.14 18.95 6.88
CA GLU A 6 -19.97 18.09 7.71
C GLU A 6 -19.86 16.64 7.23
N THR A 7 -19.84 15.69 8.18
CA THR A 7 -19.89 14.26 7.86
C THR A 7 -21.19 13.93 7.15
N ILE A 8 -21.10 13.04 6.15
CA ILE A 8 -22.28 12.64 5.35
C ILE A 8 -23.21 11.77 6.19
N GLU A 9 -22.63 10.92 7.04
CA GLU A 9 -23.35 9.94 7.85
C GLU A 9 -22.95 10.03 9.32
N ALA A 10 -23.76 9.37 10.17
CA ALA A 10 -23.41 9.17 11.57
C ALA A 10 -22.27 8.13 11.64
N ILE A 11 -21.23 8.45 12.39
CA ILE A 11 -20.05 7.61 12.54
C ILE A 11 -19.91 7.13 13.97
N GLU A 12 -19.39 5.92 14.15
CA GLU A 12 -18.87 5.43 15.42
C GLU A 12 -17.36 5.61 15.43
N ALA A 13 -16.84 6.29 16.47
CA ALA A 13 -15.41 6.49 16.67
C ALA A 13 -14.96 5.82 17.96
N ARG A 14 -13.81 5.12 17.92
CA ARG A 14 -13.22 4.41 19.05
C ARG A 14 -11.79 4.89 19.29
N ALA A 15 -11.41 5.02 20.55
CA ALA A 15 -10.07 5.47 20.91
C ALA A 15 -8.96 4.53 20.42
N GLU A 16 -9.23 3.23 20.46
CA GLU A 16 -8.32 2.18 20.00
C GLU A 16 -8.05 2.17 18.50
N TRP A 17 -8.86 2.85 17.71
CA TRP A 17 -8.70 2.99 16.25
C TRP A 17 -7.79 4.14 15.82
N ASN A 18 -7.25 4.88 16.79
CA ASN A 18 -6.30 5.97 16.52
C ASN A 18 -4.86 5.48 16.60
N ALA A 19 -4.04 6.02 15.73
CA ALA A 19 -2.59 5.83 15.72
C ALA A 19 -2.17 4.34 15.82
N LEU A 20 -2.91 3.48 15.15
CA LEU A 20 -2.53 2.10 14.94
C LEU A 20 -1.17 2.08 14.21
N ARG A 21 -0.36 1.09 14.51
CA ARG A 21 0.93 0.92 13.86
C ARG A 21 0.89 -0.31 12.96
N ALA A 22 1.60 -0.24 11.86
CA ALA A 22 1.90 -1.44 11.09
C ALA A 22 2.72 -2.42 11.96
N GLN A 23 2.51 -3.70 11.76
CA GLN A 23 3.26 -4.75 12.43
C GLN A 23 4.77 -4.52 12.27
N GLN A 24 5.50 -4.47 13.39
CA GLN A 24 6.94 -4.18 13.41
C GLN A 24 7.80 -5.45 13.44
N THR A 25 7.24 -6.53 13.99
CA THR A 25 7.98 -7.77 14.21
C THR A 25 7.12 -8.98 13.82
N ALA A 26 7.76 -10.08 13.46
CA ALA A 26 7.13 -11.36 13.24
C ALA A 26 7.79 -12.45 14.10
N SER A 27 7.02 -13.48 14.48
CA SER A 27 7.55 -14.66 15.14
C SER A 27 8.57 -15.34 14.24
N GLN A 28 9.67 -15.84 14.84
CA GLN A 28 10.63 -16.63 14.08
C GLN A 28 9.98 -17.90 13.57
N LEU A 29 10.23 -18.21 12.29
CA LEU A 29 9.94 -19.52 11.74
C LEU A 29 10.99 -20.50 12.27
N LEU A 30 10.56 -21.37 13.18
CA LEU A 30 11.43 -22.43 13.68
C LEU A 30 11.64 -23.48 12.59
N SER A 31 12.90 -23.81 12.32
CA SER A 31 13.29 -24.86 11.37
C SER A 31 14.23 -25.84 12.06
N TRP A 32 14.02 -27.11 11.79
CA TRP A 32 14.86 -28.18 12.34
C TRP A 32 16.36 -28.05 12.00
N ASN A 33 16.71 -27.36 10.91
CA ASN A 33 18.08 -27.17 10.43
C ASN A 33 18.67 -25.78 10.73
N MET A 34 17.97 -24.93 11.50
CA MET A 34 18.43 -23.58 11.81
C MET A 34 19.77 -23.60 12.58
N THR A 35 20.63 -22.64 12.27
CA THR A 35 21.95 -22.44 12.90
C THR A 35 21.98 -21.25 13.84
N GLU A 36 20.98 -20.38 13.78
CA GLU A 36 20.83 -19.20 14.62
C GLU A 36 19.41 -19.13 15.17
N LEU A 37 19.32 -18.77 16.43
CA LEU A 37 18.05 -18.63 17.15
C LEU A 37 18.09 -17.35 17.97
N TRP A 38 17.11 -16.48 17.79
CA TRP A 38 16.92 -15.35 18.66
C TRP A 38 15.97 -15.71 19.81
N VAL A 39 16.42 -15.49 21.03
CA VAL A 39 15.66 -15.78 22.26
C VAL A 39 15.31 -14.48 22.95
N ALA A 40 14.06 -14.33 23.44
CA ALA A 40 13.61 -13.15 24.15
C ALA A 40 14.38 -12.97 25.48
N GLY A 41 14.81 -11.74 25.73
CA GLY A 41 15.57 -11.38 26.93
C GLY A 41 17.08 -11.35 26.70
N ILE A 42 17.77 -10.55 27.53
CA ILE A 42 19.23 -10.35 27.49
C ILE A 42 19.96 -11.17 28.55
N ASN A 43 19.25 -11.64 29.57
CA ASN A 43 19.79 -12.43 30.69
C ASN A 43 19.19 -13.83 30.67
N ILE A 44 19.34 -14.55 29.54
CA ILE A 44 18.89 -15.93 29.45
C ILE A 44 19.91 -16.83 30.14
N SER A 45 19.39 -17.83 30.90
CA SER A 45 20.25 -18.84 31.53
C SER A 45 20.62 -19.91 30.50
N LEU A 46 21.50 -19.57 29.55
CA LEU A 46 21.97 -20.48 28.49
C LEU A 46 23.48 -20.32 28.32
N ALA A 47 24.22 -21.43 28.31
CA ALA A 47 25.66 -21.46 28.17
C ALA A 47 26.10 -22.22 26.89
N VAL A 48 27.28 -21.86 26.40
CA VAL A 48 27.93 -22.62 25.32
C VAL A 48 28.16 -24.08 25.77
N GLY A 49 27.81 -25.02 24.90
CA GLY A 49 27.87 -26.45 25.14
C GLY A 49 26.56 -27.09 25.64
N GLU A 50 25.60 -26.31 26.11
CA GLU A 50 24.26 -26.84 26.42
C GLU A 50 23.51 -27.34 25.19
N VAL A 51 22.56 -28.24 25.46
CA VAL A 51 21.78 -28.90 24.41
C VAL A 51 20.39 -28.25 24.31
N VAL A 52 20.02 -27.90 23.09
CA VAL A 52 18.73 -27.32 22.76
C VAL A 52 17.97 -28.28 21.85
N LEU A 53 16.72 -28.52 22.20
CA LEU A 53 15.75 -29.26 21.41
C LEU A 53 14.86 -28.27 20.66
N ILE A 54 14.78 -28.38 19.34
CA ILE A 54 13.87 -27.61 18.49
C ILE A 54 12.77 -28.55 18.02
N VAL A 55 11.52 -28.18 18.26
CA VAL A 55 10.31 -28.90 17.85
C VAL A 55 9.54 -28.02 16.87
N THR A 56 9.33 -28.51 15.65
CA THR A 56 8.62 -27.81 14.57
C THR A 56 7.38 -28.59 14.16
N GLU A 57 6.36 -27.90 13.64
CA GLU A 57 5.21 -28.56 13.01
C GLU A 57 5.63 -29.18 11.67
N SER A 58 5.14 -30.37 11.40
CA SER A 58 5.39 -31.11 10.15
C SER A 58 4.16 -31.91 9.76
N GLY A 59 3.42 -31.43 8.77
CA GLY A 59 2.24 -32.12 8.24
C GLY A 59 1.22 -32.51 9.32
N SER A 60 1.20 -33.81 9.71
CA SER A 60 0.29 -34.33 10.73
C SER A 60 0.95 -34.54 12.12
N GLY A 61 2.17 -34.04 12.33
CA GLY A 61 2.93 -34.29 13.54
C GLY A 61 3.94 -33.18 13.85
N PHE A 62 4.93 -33.54 14.67
CA PHE A 62 6.00 -32.63 15.06
C PHE A 62 7.35 -33.26 14.72
N ASP A 63 8.24 -32.48 14.15
CA ASP A 63 9.61 -32.87 13.92
C ASP A 63 10.51 -32.27 15.00
N ALA A 64 11.42 -33.06 15.53
CA ALA A 64 12.37 -32.63 16.55
C ALA A 64 13.80 -32.74 16.04
N SER A 65 14.63 -31.78 16.41
CA SER A 65 16.08 -31.82 16.19
C SER A 65 16.83 -31.36 17.42
N ILE A 66 18.01 -31.93 17.61
CA ILE A 66 18.92 -31.53 18.69
C ILE A 66 20.01 -30.66 18.14
N ARG A 67 20.31 -29.60 18.86
CA ARG A 67 21.37 -28.65 18.59
C ARG A 67 22.23 -28.41 19.80
N ARG A 68 23.51 -28.18 19.59
CA ARG A 68 24.44 -27.76 20.64
C ARG A 68 24.68 -26.26 20.52
N VAL A 69 24.60 -25.55 21.63
CA VAL A 69 24.89 -24.11 21.70
C VAL A 69 26.41 -23.92 21.48
N THR A 70 26.78 -23.13 20.48
CA THR A 70 28.16 -22.78 20.13
C THR A 70 28.49 -21.32 20.45
N GLY A 71 27.48 -20.46 20.56
CA GLY A 71 27.65 -19.05 20.88
C GLY A 71 26.38 -18.48 21.53
N VAL A 72 26.58 -17.53 22.43
CA VAL A 72 25.49 -16.79 23.08
C VAL A 72 25.88 -15.31 23.13
N VAL A 73 25.17 -14.44 22.42
CA VAL A 73 25.45 -13.01 22.32
C VAL A 73 24.20 -12.21 22.63
N SER A 74 24.25 -11.42 23.69
CA SER A 74 23.13 -10.56 24.09
C SER A 74 23.15 -9.25 23.31
N HIS A 75 22.01 -8.86 22.76
CA HIS A 75 21.79 -7.62 22.01
C HIS A 75 20.83 -6.71 22.80
N LEU A 76 21.39 -5.71 23.46
CA LEU A 76 20.62 -4.76 24.29
C LEU A 76 19.58 -3.98 23.49
N GLU A 77 19.96 -3.55 22.28
CA GLU A 77 19.08 -2.77 21.39
C GLU A 77 17.80 -3.51 21.01
N ARG A 78 17.88 -4.84 20.93
CA ARG A 78 16.77 -5.73 20.57
C ARG A 78 16.10 -6.39 21.76
N MET A 79 16.62 -6.19 22.97
CA MET A 79 16.19 -6.91 24.16
C MET A 79 16.13 -8.43 23.97
N SER A 80 17.06 -8.99 23.20
CA SER A 80 17.09 -10.40 22.83
C SER A 80 18.52 -10.93 22.78
N THR A 81 18.66 -12.25 22.82
CA THR A 81 19.93 -12.94 22.77
C THR A 81 20.00 -13.80 21.52
N LEU A 82 21.06 -13.63 20.73
CA LEU A 82 21.40 -14.51 19.59
C LEU A 82 22.11 -15.75 20.12
N VAL A 83 21.56 -16.91 19.80
CA VAL A 83 22.11 -18.22 20.13
C VAL A 83 22.58 -18.90 18.84
N SER A 84 23.88 -19.12 18.71
CA SER A 84 24.45 -19.89 17.60
C SER A 84 24.38 -21.39 17.92
N LEU A 85 23.95 -22.18 16.93
CA LEU A 85 23.63 -23.59 17.10
C LEU A 85 24.45 -24.45 16.12
N ALA A 86 25.10 -25.51 16.61
CA ALA A 86 25.68 -26.55 15.78
C ALA A 86 24.73 -27.75 15.66
N ALA A 87 24.68 -28.34 14.47
CA ALA A 87 23.94 -29.57 14.24
C ALA A 87 24.52 -30.72 15.07
N MET A 88 23.67 -31.47 15.77
CA MET A 88 24.01 -32.75 16.38
C MET A 88 23.37 -33.92 15.64
N SER A 89 22.22 -33.72 15.01
CA SER A 89 21.55 -34.70 14.15
C SER A 89 21.58 -34.26 12.71
N THR A 90 21.56 -35.20 11.79
CA THR A 90 21.55 -34.94 10.34
C THR A 90 20.15 -34.84 9.74
N ALA A 91 19.15 -35.21 10.50
CA ALA A 91 17.72 -35.14 10.09
C ALA A 91 16.84 -34.87 11.30
N ALA A 92 15.64 -34.36 11.05
CA ALA A 92 14.57 -34.27 12.05
C ALA A 92 13.97 -35.65 12.27
N GLU A 93 13.58 -35.96 13.51
CA GLU A 93 12.78 -37.16 13.83
C GLU A 93 11.35 -36.76 14.25
N THR A 94 10.36 -37.46 13.72
CA THR A 94 8.95 -37.22 14.10
C THR A 94 8.69 -37.70 15.52
N ILE A 95 8.15 -36.79 16.35
CA ILE A 95 7.85 -37.07 17.78
C ILE A 95 6.38 -36.82 18.11
N ALA A 96 5.94 -37.45 19.20
CA ALA A 96 4.63 -37.20 19.80
C ALA A 96 4.68 -35.98 20.73
N ALA A 97 5.11 -34.82 20.23
CA ALA A 97 5.07 -33.56 20.99
C ALA A 97 3.67 -32.97 20.95
N THR A 98 3.37 -32.09 21.88
CA THR A 98 2.06 -31.45 21.97
C THR A 98 2.02 -30.05 21.38
N ARG A 99 3.18 -29.41 21.16
CA ARG A 99 3.31 -28.05 20.59
C ARG A 99 4.73 -27.80 20.06
N PRO A 100 4.86 -26.97 19.04
CA PRO A 100 6.17 -26.49 18.57
C PRO A 100 6.82 -25.61 19.66
N GLY A 101 8.14 -25.54 19.62
CA GLY A 101 8.88 -24.71 20.57
C GLY A 101 10.36 -25.03 20.62
N VAL A 102 11.06 -24.27 21.44
CA VAL A 102 12.50 -24.45 21.69
C VAL A 102 12.69 -24.73 23.17
N TYR A 103 13.44 -25.78 23.46
CA TYR A 103 13.61 -26.25 24.83
C TYR A 103 15.11 -26.48 25.13
N VAL A 104 15.60 -25.92 26.21
CA VAL A 104 16.95 -26.27 26.70
C VAL A 104 16.88 -27.49 27.59
N MET A 105 17.79 -28.44 27.41
CA MET A 105 17.85 -29.65 28.20
C MET A 105 18.82 -29.44 29.37
N ARG A 106 18.28 -29.22 30.56
CA ARG A 106 19.07 -28.82 31.76
C ARG A 106 19.78 -29.95 32.46
N THR A 107 19.29 -31.18 32.29
CA THR A 107 19.92 -32.35 32.95
C THR A 107 20.52 -33.24 31.90
N ILE A 108 21.83 -33.47 31.98
CA ILE A 108 22.55 -34.51 31.24
C ILE A 108 22.92 -35.60 32.24
N ALA A 109 22.42 -36.78 32.02
CA ALA A 109 22.63 -37.92 32.92
C ALA A 109 23.12 -39.14 32.16
N SER A 110 23.86 -39.99 32.85
CA SER A 110 24.22 -41.32 32.35
C SER A 110 23.33 -42.39 32.95
N PRO A 111 23.01 -43.48 32.25
CA PRO A 111 22.25 -44.56 32.78
C PRO A 111 22.99 -45.29 33.92
N PHE A 112 22.25 -45.92 34.81
CA PHE A 112 22.80 -46.73 35.89
C PHE A 112 23.53 -47.95 35.31
N GLY A 113 24.77 -48.15 35.71
CA GLY A 113 25.62 -49.22 35.16
C GLY A 113 26.64 -48.78 34.13
N HIS A 114 26.55 -47.52 33.64
CA HIS A 114 27.53 -47.02 32.65
C HIS A 114 28.99 -47.15 33.08
N ASN A 115 29.27 -47.07 34.38
CA ASN A 115 30.62 -47.18 34.98
C ASN A 115 30.82 -48.48 35.75
N ALA A 116 29.96 -49.48 35.59
CA ALA A 116 30.04 -50.75 36.26
C ALA A 116 31.34 -51.53 35.83
N PRO A 117 32.03 -52.20 36.77
CA PRO A 117 33.16 -53.06 36.41
C PRO A 117 32.66 -54.25 35.59
N LEU A 118 33.51 -54.77 34.71
CA LEU A 118 33.20 -56.03 34.01
C LEU A 118 32.97 -57.19 34.99
N GLN A 119 32.10 -58.08 34.60
CA GLN A 119 31.75 -59.25 35.39
C GLN A 119 32.86 -60.28 35.36
N PRO A 120 33.48 -60.68 36.47
CA PRO A 120 34.51 -61.74 36.47
C PRO A 120 33.82 -63.09 36.15
N GLN A 121 34.51 -63.86 35.33
CA GLN A 121 34.02 -65.17 34.91
C GLN A 121 34.53 -66.27 35.85
N TYR A 122 33.67 -67.11 36.36
CA TYR A 122 33.97 -68.21 37.23
C TYR A 122 33.51 -69.52 36.59
N SER A 123 34.34 -70.57 36.65
CA SER A 123 33.95 -71.93 36.30
C SER A 123 34.19 -72.81 37.52
N SER A 124 33.12 -73.49 37.97
CA SER A 124 33.21 -74.37 39.14
C SER A 124 33.78 -73.69 40.44
N GLY A 125 33.45 -72.35 40.58
CA GLY A 125 33.89 -71.55 41.74
C GLY A 125 35.30 -70.95 41.62
N VAL A 126 36.04 -71.22 40.53
CA VAL A 126 37.42 -70.71 40.27
C VAL A 126 37.37 -69.60 39.25
N PHE A 127 38.00 -68.47 39.55
CA PHE A 127 38.15 -67.35 38.61
C PHE A 127 38.99 -67.77 37.39
N GLN A 128 38.46 -67.49 36.19
CA GLN A 128 39.08 -67.91 34.93
C GLN A 128 40.08 -66.88 34.35
N GLY A 129 40.33 -65.78 35.06
CA GLY A 129 41.24 -64.75 34.60
C GLY A 129 40.61 -63.88 33.48
N THR A 130 39.35 -64.12 33.14
CA THR A 130 38.64 -63.37 32.09
C THR A 130 37.46 -62.62 32.64
N PHE A 131 37.11 -61.54 32.00
CA PHE A 131 36.00 -60.72 32.31
C PHE A 131 35.06 -60.65 31.11
N SER A 132 33.74 -60.58 31.35
CA SER A 132 32.72 -60.41 30.33
C SER A 132 31.83 -59.23 30.67
N GLU A 133 31.09 -58.76 29.66
CA GLU A 133 30.10 -57.74 29.87
C GLU A 133 28.87 -58.35 30.59
N TRP A 134 28.23 -57.54 31.42
CA TRP A 134 26.99 -57.91 32.08
C TRP A 134 25.85 -58.05 31.08
N ALA A 135 24.92 -58.98 31.31
CA ALA A 135 23.65 -58.96 30.66
C ALA A 135 22.80 -57.77 31.21
N LEU A 136 22.00 -57.12 30.39
CA LEU A 136 21.12 -56.06 30.82
C LEU A 136 20.07 -56.65 31.79
N ASP A 137 19.85 -55.97 32.93
CA ASP A 137 18.87 -56.40 33.94
C ASP A 137 17.46 -56.34 33.36
N ALA A 138 16.60 -57.33 33.69
CA ALA A 138 15.22 -57.43 33.20
C ALA A 138 14.34 -56.27 33.64
N SER A 139 14.73 -55.45 34.62
CA SER A 139 14.02 -54.23 34.99
C SER A 139 14.33 -53.04 34.06
N GLU A 140 15.36 -53.12 33.26
CA GLU A 140 15.66 -52.19 32.17
C GLU A 140 14.99 -52.78 30.89
N THR A 141 13.74 -52.42 30.64
CA THR A 141 13.03 -52.82 29.43
C THR A 141 13.27 -51.82 28.31
N VAL A 142 12.83 -52.12 27.10
CA VAL A 142 12.94 -51.22 25.93
C VAL A 142 12.38 -49.84 26.24
N THR A 143 11.41 -49.70 27.09
CA THR A 143 10.78 -48.44 27.50
C THR A 143 11.15 -47.95 28.89
N ARG A 144 11.98 -48.69 29.63
CA ARG A 144 12.43 -48.25 30.97
C ARG A 144 13.93 -48.07 30.99
N ILE A 145 14.37 -46.97 31.59
CA ILE A 145 15.78 -46.67 31.80
C ILE A 145 16.00 -46.10 33.19
N THR A 146 17.01 -46.57 33.88
CA THR A 146 17.37 -46.04 35.21
C THR A 146 18.59 -45.13 35.10
N LEU A 147 18.51 -43.90 35.59
CA LEU A 147 19.62 -42.95 35.65
C LEU A 147 20.54 -43.25 36.84
N SER A 148 21.82 -42.97 36.69
CA SER A 148 22.85 -43.21 37.69
C SER A 148 22.71 -42.35 38.95
N SER A 149 21.87 -41.31 38.92
CA SER A 149 21.66 -40.38 40.00
C SER A 149 20.16 -40.09 40.22
N ARG A 150 19.84 -39.62 41.39
CA ARG A 150 18.48 -39.11 41.70
C ARG A 150 18.30 -37.73 41.07
N ASN A 151 17.28 -37.58 40.21
CA ASN A 151 16.92 -36.34 39.54
C ASN A 151 15.44 -35.98 39.76
N ASP A 152 15.19 -35.14 40.76
CA ASP A 152 13.82 -34.75 41.17
C ASP A 152 13.19 -33.73 40.20
N LYS A 153 13.95 -33.19 39.25
CA LYS A 153 13.52 -32.16 38.29
C LYS A 153 12.99 -32.73 36.95
N ILE A 154 13.12 -34.04 36.76
CA ILE A 154 12.55 -34.68 35.57
C ILE A 154 11.09 -35.00 35.89
N LEU A 155 10.18 -34.42 35.07
CA LEU A 155 8.73 -34.52 35.33
C LEU A 155 8.11 -35.49 34.32
N LYS A 156 6.94 -36.05 34.70
CA LYS A 156 6.07 -36.73 33.77
C LYS A 156 5.66 -35.80 32.61
N ASP A 157 5.45 -36.37 31.43
CA ASP A 157 5.09 -35.70 30.20
C ASP A 157 6.18 -34.75 29.64
N SER A 158 7.37 -34.68 30.24
CA SER A 158 8.52 -33.99 29.69
C SER A 158 9.21 -34.82 28.59
N VAL A 159 9.87 -34.13 27.66
CA VAL A 159 10.66 -34.80 26.61
C VAL A 159 12.00 -35.24 27.16
N VAL A 160 12.40 -36.46 26.83
CA VAL A 160 13.71 -37.00 27.08
C VAL A 160 14.37 -37.37 25.76
N VAL A 161 15.65 -37.09 25.66
CA VAL A 161 16.44 -37.45 24.49
C VAL A 161 17.51 -38.42 24.93
N VAL A 162 17.53 -39.60 24.35
CA VAL A 162 18.53 -40.65 24.56
C VAL A 162 19.49 -40.62 23.41
N GLU A 163 20.76 -40.33 23.71
CA GLU A 163 21.88 -40.38 22.77
C GLU A 163 22.64 -41.68 22.99
N GLN A 164 22.91 -42.44 21.93
CA GLN A 164 23.66 -43.71 21.96
C GLN A 164 24.45 -43.88 20.67
N ASP A 165 25.52 -44.74 20.74
CA ASP A 165 26.20 -45.15 19.53
C ASP A 165 25.37 -46.23 18.82
N ASP A 166 25.24 -46.13 17.51
CA ASP A 166 24.66 -47.21 16.68
C ASP A 166 25.60 -48.41 16.65
N PRO A 167 25.19 -49.57 17.14
CA PRO A 167 26.03 -50.75 17.15
C PRO A 167 26.50 -51.22 15.75
N GLY A 168 25.78 -50.85 14.71
CA GLY A 168 26.09 -51.26 13.34
C GLY A 168 27.02 -50.33 12.59
N THR A 169 26.94 -49.05 12.83
CA THR A 169 27.65 -48.00 12.08
C THR A 169 28.66 -47.24 12.93
N GLY A 170 28.57 -47.29 14.26
CA GLY A 170 29.33 -46.49 15.20
C GLY A 170 28.98 -44.99 15.17
N SER A 171 27.94 -44.59 14.43
CA SER A 171 27.48 -43.22 14.41
C SER A 171 26.58 -42.93 15.61
N ARG A 172 26.52 -41.68 16.03
CA ARG A 172 25.60 -41.21 17.09
C ARG A 172 24.16 -41.19 16.56
N ILE A 173 23.26 -41.82 17.31
CA ILE A 173 21.80 -41.80 17.08
C ILE A 173 21.09 -41.24 18.30
N TRP A 174 19.95 -40.57 18.06
CA TRP A 174 19.14 -39.99 19.11
C TRP A 174 17.74 -40.61 19.06
N THR A 175 17.15 -40.85 20.23
CA THR A 175 15.81 -41.29 20.38
C THR A 175 15.04 -40.29 21.25
N PHE A 176 13.94 -39.80 20.77
CA PHE A 176 13.06 -38.88 21.48
C PHE A 176 11.91 -39.65 22.10
N ALA A 177 11.61 -39.37 23.37
CA ALA A 177 10.51 -40.01 24.05
C ALA A 177 9.90 -39.08 25.11
N LEU A 178 8.62 -39.22 25.39
CA LEU A 178 7.96 -38.58 26.52
C LEU A 178 8.14 -39.44 27.78
N VAL A 179 8.31 -38.82 28.93
CA VAL A 179 8.36 -39.49 30.21
C VAL A 179 6.94 -39.85 30.65
N SER A 180 6.58 -41.13 30.64
CA SER A 180 5.26 -41.58 31.08
C SER A 180 5.18 -41.74 32.59
N ASP A 181 6.29 -42.07 33.25
CA ASP A 181 6.37 -42.22 34.71
C ASP A 181 7.80 -42.02 35.23
N VAL A 182 7.92 -41.53 36.47
CA VAL A 182 9.19 -41.24 37.14
C VAL A 182 9.19 -41.91 38.52
N VAL A 183 10.14 -42.84 38.80
CA VAL A 183 10.24 -43.50 40.07
C VAL A 183 11.65 -43.38 40.64
N HIS A 184 11.78 -42.85 41.82
CA HIS A 184 13.05 -42.79 42.56
C HIS A 184 13.23 -44.04 43.40
N ARG A 185 14.36 -44.72 43.24
CA ARG A 185 14.64 -45.96 44.02
C ARG A 185 16.11 -46.21 44.21
N SER A 186 16.43 -46.98 45.28
CA SER A 186 17.76 -47.56 45.43
C SER A 186 17.92 -48.75 44.53
N VAL A 187 19.04 -48.84 43.86
CA VAL A 187 19.37 -49.85 42.86
C VAL A 187 20.71 -50.46 43.20
N ALA A 188 20.72 -51.79 43.21
CA ALA A 188 21.98 -52.59 43.43
C ALA A 188 22.06 -53.62 42.31
N ARG A 189 22.89 -53.36 41.30
CA ARG A 189 23.07 -54.18 40.10
C ARG A 189 24.45 -54.00 39.53
N TYR A 190 24.91 -54.93 38.68
CA TYR A 190 26.19 -54.83 37.94
C TYR A 190 27.40 -54.64 38.88
N GLY A 191 27.34 -55.16 40.11
CA GLY A 191 28.42 -54.98 41.09
C GLY A 191 28.49 -53.59 41.73
N ILE A 192 27.55 -52.70 41.47
CA ILE A 192 27.47 -51.35 42.03
C ILE A 192 26.10 -51.13 42.66
N ALA A 193 26.03 -50.19 43.63
CA ALA A 193 24.78 -49.75 44.26
C ALA A 193 24.69 -48.24 44.32
N GLY A 194 23.52 -47.70 44.22
CA GLY A 194 23.27 -46.26 44.27
C GLY A 194 21.75 -45.91 44.27
N ASN A 195 21.46 -44.65 44.42
CA ASN A 195 20.10 -44.12 44.29
C ASN A 195 19.92 -43.56 42.88
N GLY A 196 18.98 -44.11 42.13
CA GLY A 196 18.69 -43.75 40.77
C GLY A 196 17.27 -43.23 40.54
N THR A 197 17.05 -42.60 39.42
CA THR A 197 15.73 -42.25 38.90
C THR A 197 15.41 -43.18 37.73
N GLN A 198 14.38 -44.00 37.88
CA GLN A 198 13.88 -44.80 36.79
C GLN A 198 12.81 -44.04 36.04
N LEU A 199 13.00 -43.95 34.72
CA LEU A 199 12.08 -43.33 33.77
C LEU A 199 11.38 -44.43 32.97
N THR A 200 10.06 -44.28 32.80
CA THR A 200 9.29 -45.03 31.81
C THR A 200 9.01 -44.11 30.62
N LEU A 201 9.35 -44.53 29.44
CA LEU A 201 9.33 -43.73 28.23
C LEU A 201 8.19 -44.15 27.31
N SER A 202 7.65 -43.24 26.52
CA SER A 202 6.61 -43.48 25.53
C SER A 202 7.11 -44.25 24.30
N ALA A 203 8.41 -44.24 24.04
CA ALA A 203 9.06 -44.92 22.93
C ALA A 203 10.23 -45.79 23.41
N GLY A 204 10.60 -46.79 22.64
CA GLY A 204 11.76 -47.61 22.93
C GLY A 204 13.06 -46.84 22.74
N TRP A 205 13.91 -46.85 23.76
CA TRP A 205 15.22 -46.20 23.75
C TRP A 205 16.32 -47.03 23.16
N ALA A 206 16.24 -48.39 23.27
CA ALA A 206 17.26 -49.31 22.81
C ALA A 206 17.07 -49.60 21.31
N LYS A 207 18.04 -49.19 20.51
CA LYS A 207 18.14 -49.60 19.10
C LYS A 207 19.32 -50.61 18.99
N GLY A 208 18.99 -51.84 18.70
CA GLY A 208 19.98 -52.93 18.55
C GLY A 208 19.57 -54.21 19.30
N ALA A 209 20.03 -55.36 18.82
CA ALA A 209 19.61 -56.66 19.29
C ALA A 209 20.35 -57.18 20.54
N ASP A 210 21.40 -56.54 20.97
CA ASP A 210 22.24 -57.05 22.06
C ASP A 210 21.88 -56.44 23.41
N SER A 211 21.33 -57.25 24.28
CA SER A 211 20.92 -56.89 25.64
C SER A 211 22.10 -56.86 26.63
N LYS A 212 23.25 -56.33 26.23
CA LYS A 212 24.44 -56.21 27.11
C LYS A 212 24.59 -54.81 27.67
N LEU A 213 25.31 -54.68 28.75
CA LEU A 213 25.53 -53.41 29.47
C LEU A 213 26.44 -52.43 28.69
N ASP A 214 27.23 -52.90 27.73
CA ASP A 214 28.06 -52.06 26.87
C ASP A 214 27.28 -50.95 26.17
N LEU A 215 26.01 -51.20 25.82
CA LEU A 215 25.08 -50.21 25.25
C LEU A 215 24.89 -48.99 26.18
N LEU A 216 24.89 -49.18 27.51
CA LEU A 216 24.71 -48.12 28.47
C LEU A 216 25.97 -47.30 28.75
N ARG A 217 27.16 -47.81 28.39
CA ARG A 217 28.44 -47.17 28.70
C ARG A 217 28.68 -45.85 27.98
N THR A 218 28.24 -45.74 26.74
CA THR A 218 28.40 -44.55 25.89
C THR A 218 27.14 -43.72 25.85
N MET A 219 26.06 -44.19 26.48
CA MET A 219 24.74 -43.57 26.44
C MET A 219 24.70 -42.30 27.30
N THR A 220 24.07 -41.29 26.77
CA THR A 220 23.76 -40.03 27.45
C THR A 220 22.29 -39.73 27.38
N ILE A 221 21.70 -39.26 28.47
CA ILE A 221 20.28 -38.90 28.54
C ILE A 221 20.16 -37.42 28.87
N ALA A 222 19.57 -36.68 27.94
CA ALA A 222 19.20 -35.29 28.13
C ALA A 222 17.72 -35.20 28.56
N ALA A 223 17.45 -34.48 29.65
CA ALA A 223 16.13 -34.38 30.25
C ALA A 223 15.94 -33.03 30.94
N GLN A 224 14.82 -32.82 31.63
CA GLN A 224 14.44 -31.57 32.27
C GLN A 224 14.42 -30.41 31.26
N ASN A 225 13.49 -30.47 30.33
CA ASN A 225 13.30 -29.43 29.34
C ASN A 225 12.71 -28.16 29.96
N GLU A 226 13.36 -27.04 29.69
CA GLU A 226 12.90 -25.68 30.01
C GLU A 226 12.65 -24.95 28.69
N GLU A 227 11.43 -24.40 28.55
CA GLU A 227 11.05 -23.68 27.30
C GLU A 227 11.78 -22.36 27.20
N LEU A 228 12.39 -22.13 26.05
CA LEU A 228 12.94 -20.83 25.65
C LEU A 228 11.92 -20.12 24.76
N THR A 229 11.62 -18.88 25.08
CA THR A 229 10.71 -18.07 24.26
C THR A 229 11.48 -17.49 23.07
N PRO A 230 11.20 -17.91 21.82
CA PRO A 230 11.82 -17.29 20.64
C PRO A 230 11.45 -15.80 20.58
N ALA A 231 12.43 -14.95 20.30
CA ALA A 231 12.16 -13.53 20.12
C ALA A 231 11.47 -13.29 18.79
N ALA A 232 10.56 -12.33 18.74
CA ALA A 232 10.08 -11.83 17.47
C ALA A 232 11.18 -11.07 16.74
N LEU A 233 11.29 -11.29 15.42
CA LEU A 233 12.28 -10.62 14.58
C LEU A 233 11.69 -9.37 13.93
N PRO A 234 12.46 -8.26 13.84
CA PRO A 234 12.00 -7.08 13.15
C PRO A 234 11.77 -7.37 11.67
N LEU A 235 10.67 -6.85 11.15
CA LEU A 235 10.37 -6.86 9.73
C LEU A 235 11.15 -5.75 9.04
N LEU A 236 12.15 -6.13 8.24
CA LEU A 236 13.10 -5.21 7.60
C LEU A 236 12.65 -4.74 6.21
N TYR A 237 11.39 -4.90 5.87
CA TYR A 237 10.83 -4.52 4.59
C TYR A 237 9.73 -3.45 4.75
N PRO A 238 9.52 -2.59 3.73
CA PRO A 238 8.55 -1.50 3.78
C PRO A 238 7.11 -2.00 3.84
N VAL A 239 6.16 -1.07 4.04
CA VAL A 239 4.71 -1.32 3.98
C VAL A 239 4.18 -0.82 2.65
N TYR A 240 3.58 -1.71 1.87
CA TYR A 240 2.89 -1.43 0.60
C TYR A 240 2.02 -2.62 0.19
N GLY A 241 1.27 -2.50 -0.91
CA GLY A 241 0.42 -3.58 -1.41
C GLY A 241 -0.97 -3.57 -0.80
N GLU A 242 -1.68 -4.68 -0.92
CA GLU A 242 -3.09 -4.80 -0.54
C GLU A 242 -3.30 -5.37 0.86
N GLU A 243 -2.25 -5.81 1.55
CA GLU A 243 -2.35 -6.39 2.89
C GLU A 243 -1.73 -5.45 3.93
N LEU A 244 -2.48 -5.19 5.00
CA LEU A 244 -2.04 -4.34 6.10
C LEU A 244 -2.25 -5.05 7.45
N SER A 245 -1.14 -5.42 8.10
CA SER A 245 -1.15 -6.05 9.41
C SER A 245 -0.85 -5.04 10.51
N PHE A 246 -1.66 -5.03 11.58
CA PHE A 246 -1.47 -4.17 12.74
C PHE A 246 -0.59 -4.85 13.80
N ASP A 247 0.02 -4.03 14.65
CA ASP A 247 0.87 -4.50 15.76
C ASP A 247 0.09 -5.07 16.95
N ARG A 248 -1.24 -5.09 16.88
CA ARG A 248 -2.16 -5.54 17.95
C ARG A 248 -3.50 -6.01 17.39
N LEU A 249 -4.29 -6.63 18.26
CA LEU A 249 -5.69 -6.91 17.97
C LEU A 249 -6.50 -5.61 17.93
N VAL A 250 -7.34 -5.49 16.92
CA VAL A 250 -8.24 -4.34 16.70
C VAL A 250 -9.65 -4.86 16.47
N ASP A 251 -10.54 -4.57 17.42
CA ASP A 251 -11.92 -5.03 17.34
C ASP A 251 -12.84 -4.04 16.65
N GLY A 252 -13.91 -4.55 16.05
CA GLY A 252 -14.99 -3.76 15.47
C GLY A 252 -14.67 -3.10 14.13
N LEU A 253 -13.57 -3.47 13.46
CA LEU A 253 -13.37 -3.11 12.07
C LEU A 253 -14.37 -3.88 11.20
N MET A 254 -14.82 -3.25 10.12
CA MET A 254 -15.81 -3.81 9.20
C MET A 254 -15.31 -3.70 7.76
N PRO A 255 -15.69 -4.64 6.87
CA PRO A 255 -15.49 -4.49 5.44
C PRO A 255 -16.04 -3.14 4.93
N GLY A 256 -15.39 -2.56 3.92
CA GLY A 256 -15.73 -1.26 3.35
C GLY A 256 -15.33 -0.04 4.21
N ARG A 257 -14.75 -0.24 5.42
CA ARG A 257 -14.35 0.88 6.28
C ARG A 257 -13.12 1.61 5.71
N PRO A 258 -13.16 2.96 5.64
CA PRO A 258 -12.00 3.75 5.27
C PRO A 258 -10.94 3.76 6.38
N LEU A 259 -9.68 3.70 5.96
CA LEU A 259 -8.49 3.85 6.80
C LEU A 259 -7.64 4.99 6.26
N ALA A 260 -7.20 5.88 7.13
CA ALA A 260 -6.20 6.88 6.80
C ALA A 260 -4.81 6.33 7.18
N VAL A 261 -3.98 6.11 6.19
CA VAL A 261 -2.60 5.65 6.32
C VAL A 261 -1.67 6.83 6.11
N SER A 262 -0.72 7.03 7.01
CA SER A 262 0.28 8.10 6.91
C SER A 262 1.65 7.59 7.34
N GLY A 263 2.72 8.16 6.78
CA GLY A 263 4.09 7.81 7.09
C GLY A 263 5.07 8.46 6.11
N THR A 264 6.36 8.25 6.29
CA THR A 264 7.37 8.68 5.34
C THR A 264 7.59 7.61 4.27
N ARG A 265 7.95 8.01 3.05
CA ARG A 265 8.31 7.05 2.01
C ARG A 265 9.57 6.30 2.39
N GLN A 266 9.64 5.02 2.00
CA GLN A 266 10.84 4.22 2.20
C GLN A 266 12.00 4.79 1.40
N ARG A 267 13.11 5.08 2.08
CA ARG A 267 14.35 5.53 1.45
C ARG A 267 15.26 4.35 1.18
N ILE A 268 15.97 4.45 0.07
CA ILE A 268 17.01 3.51 -0.32
C ILE A 268 18.30 4.27 -0.60
N ARG A 269 19.44 3.64 -0.36
CA ARG A 269 20.76 4.13 -0.71
C ARG A 269 21.38 3.20 -1.74
N ILE A 270 22.04 3.76 -2.73
CA ILE A 270 22.85 3.00 -3.68
C ILE A 270 24.12 2.54 -2.95
N ALA A 271 24.21 1.25 -2.63
CA ALA A 271 25.30 0.68 -1.84
C ALA A 271 26.45 0.17 -2.70
N ALA A 272 26.16 -0.27 -3.94
CA ALA A 272 27.16 -0.75 -4.89
C ALA A 272 26.73 -0.49 -6.33
N VAL A 273 27.69 -0.34 -7.22
CA VAL A 273 27.44 -0.28 -8.65
C VAL A 273 27.34 -1.73 -9.18
N PRO A 274 26.24 -2.11 -9.85
CA PRO A 274 26.09 -3.47 -10.37
C PRO A 274 27.15 -3.76 -11.44
N ARG A 275 27.84 -4.92 -11.31
CA ARG A 275 28.71 -5.44 -12.37
C ARG A 275 27.85 -6.03 -13.48
N THR A 276 27.37 -5.22 -14.39
CA THR A 276 26.69 -5.71 -15.61
C THR A 276 27.70 -5.82 -16.74
N SER A 277 28.37 -6.97 -16.83
CA SER A 277 29.09 -7.35 -18.02
C SER A 277 28.11 -7.80 -19.11
N LYS A 278 27.59 -6.87 -19.90
CA LYS A 278 27.11 -7.17 -21.26
C LYS A 278 27.20 -5.89 -22.11
N ARG A 279 28.21 -5.88 -22.98
CA ARG A 279 28.26 -4.96 -24.10
C ARG A 279 26.97 -5.10 -24.90
N ARG A 280 26.08 -4.10 -24.82
CA ARG A 280 25.04 -3.93 -25.84
C ARG A 280 25.72 -3.24 -27.02
N ARG A 281 26.08 -4.01 -28.03
CA ARG A 281 26.38 -3.44 -29.37
C ARG A 281 25.07 -2.78 -29.83
N LEU A 282 25.07 -1.46 -29.94
CA LEU A 282 24.06 -0.75 -30.72
C LEU A 282 24.18 -1.27 -32.15
N PRO A 283 23.11 -1.77 -32.75
CA PRO A 283 23.13 -2.03 -34.20
C PRO A 283 23.13 -0.67 -34.88
N LEU A 284 24.31 -0.22 -35.33
CA LEU A 284 24.37 0.79 -36.38
C LEU A 284 24.08 0.01 -37.68
N ASP A 285 22.84 0.03 -38.11
CA ASP A 285 22.49 -0.30 -39.48
C ASP A 285 23.00 0.81 -40.41
N LEU A 286 24.22 0.68 -40.85
CA LEU A 286 24.73 1.43 -42.02
C LEU A 286 24.44 0.60 -43.25
N PRO A 287 23.75 1.14 -44.25
CA PRO A 287 23.57 0.46 -45.49
C PRO A 287 24.87 0.55 -46.35
N GLY A 288 25.37 -0.61 -46.78
CA GLY A 288 26.37 -0.75 -47.79
C GLY A 288 27.77 -1.19 -47.30
N ASP A 289 28.30 -2.22 -47.92
CA ASP A 289 29.60 -2.86 -47.77
C ASP A 289 30.73 -1.97 -47.24
N VAL A 290 31.05 -2.11 -45.97
CA VAL A 290 32.28 -1.61 -45.38
C VAL A 290 33.01 -2.82 -44.78
N PRO A 291 34.29 -3.09 -45.18
CA PRO A 291 35.04 -4.21 -44.61
C PRO A 291 35.26 -4.04 -43.09
N SER A 292 35.12 -5.14 -42.35
CA SER A 292 35.33 -5.18 -40.91
C SER A 292 36.67 -4.58 -40.53
N PRO A 293 36.73 -3.64 -39.56
CA PRO A 293 37.99 -3.14 -39.04
C PRO A 293 38.74 -4.23 -38.29
N PRO A 294 40.10 -4.20 -38.29
CA PRO A 294 40.91 -5.17 -37.58
C PRO A 294 40.66 -5.10 -36.07
N ASP A 295 40.82 -6.24 -35.40
CA ASP A 295 40.69 -6.45 -33.95
C ASP A 295 41.30 -5.28 -33.17
N LEU A 296 40.44 -4.48 -32.52
CA LEU A 296 40.87 -3.49 -31.55
C LEU A 296 41.24 -4.22 -30.27
N PRO A 297 42.35 -3.83 -29.59
CA PRO A 297 42.72 -4.41 -28.33
C PRO A 297 41.60 -4.29 -27.30
N ASP A 298 41.48 -5.31 -26.46
CA ASP A 298 40.53 -5.38 -25.36
C ASP A 298 40.54 -4.07 -24.53
N VAL A 299 39.51 -3.27 -24.71
CA VAL A 299 39.26 -2.14 -23.82
C VAL A 299 38.73 -2.72 -22.53
N PRO A 300 39.30 -2.39 -21.37
CA PRO A 300 38.78 -2.87 -20.11
C PRO A 300 37.29 -2.55 -19.98
N ASP A 301 36.50 -3.50 -19.46
CA ASP A 301 35.08 -3.33 -19.21
C ASP A 301 34.86 -2.08 -18.37
N ILE A 302 34.26 -1.05 -18.96
CA ILE A 302 33.82 0.13 -18.20
C ILE A 302 32.54 -0.25 -17.53
N GLU A 303 32.58 -0.38 -16.21
CA GLU A 303 31.37 -0.50 -15.38
C GLU A 303 30.60 0.82 -15.47
N LEU A 304 29.45 0.80 -16.15
CA LEU A 304 28.56 1.96 -16.19
C LEU A 304 27.77 2.00 -14.86
N PRO A 305 27.71 3.16 -14.19
CA PRO A 305 26.86 3.31 -13.01
C PRO A 305 25.37 3.12 -13.38
N PRO A 306 24.51 2.80 -12.42
CA PRO A 306 23.07 2.76 -12.64
C PRO A 306 22.56 4.13 -13.09
N ILE A 307 21.56 4.14 -13.96
CA ILE A 307 21.00 5.36 -14.53
C ILE A 307 19.54 5.45 -14.09
N LEU A 308 19.19 6.55 -13.46
CA LEU A 308 17.79 6.93 -13.26
C LEU A 308 17.27 7.48 -14.58
N MET A 309 16.31 6.78 -15.19
CA MET A 309 15.61 7.25 -16.39
C MET A 309 14.39 8.05 -15.94
N LEU A 310 14.40 9.34 -16.19
CA LEU A 310 13.25 10.22 -15.95
C LEU A 310 12.16 9.98 -16.99
N ASP A 311 10.93 10.36 -16.68
CA ASP A 311 9.80 10.26 -17.63
C ASP A 311 10.02 11.12 -18.88
N SER A 312 10.85 12.17 -18.79
CA SER A 312 11.34 12.96 -19.91
C SER A 312 12.27 12.21 -20.88
N GLY A 313 12.66 10.98 -20.56
CA GLY A 313 13.67 10.21 -21.31
C GLY A 313 15.11 10.60 -21.00
N GLU A 314 15.34 11.55 -20.09
CA GLU A 314 16.66 11.91 -19.60
C GLU A 314 17.19 10.88 -18.61
N GLY A 315 18.46 10.55 -18.73
CA GLY A 315 19.12 9.62 -17.82
C GLY A 315 20.06 10.38 -16.88
N VAL A 316 19.83 10.27 -15.57
CA VAL A 316 20.74 10.79 -14.54
C VAL A 316 21.60 9.66 -14.02
N PHE A 317 22.93 9.85 -14.02
CA PHE A 317 23.84 8.86 -13.46
C PHE A 317 23.75 8.85 -11.95
N LEU A 318 23.47 7.67 -11.39
CA LEU A 318 23.48 7.45 -9.94
C LEU A 318 24.86 6.98 -9.48
N THR A 319 25.29 7.49 -8.32
CA THR A 319 26.56 7.15 -7.71
C THR A 319 26.35 6.39 -6.41
N VAL A 320 27.39 5.68 -5.95
CA VAL A 320 27.36 5.04 -4.63
C VAL A 320 27.18 6.10 -3.55
N GLY A 321 26.19 5.92 -2.70
CA GLY A 321 25.80 6.86 -1.64
C GLY A 321 24.57 7.71 -1.96
N ASP A 322 24.10 7.72 -3.22
CA ASP A 322 22.88 8.43 -3.58
C ASP A 322 21.66 7.90 -2.83
N MET A 323 20.81 8.84 -2.40
CA MET A 323 19.63 8.59 -1.59
C MET A 323 18.40 8.86 -2.44
N LEU A 324 17.53 7.87 -2.53
CA LEU A 324 16.29 7.90 -3.32
C LEU A 324 15.12 7.46 -2.45
N SER A 325 13.92 7.98 -2.74
CA SER A 325 12.68 7.53 -2.10
C SER A 325 11.90 6.62 -3.04
N LEU A 326 11.42 5.48 -2.55
CA LEU A 326 10.55 4.59 -3.33
C LEU A 326 9.16 5.25 -3.47
N VAL A 327 8.69 5.37 -4.70
CA VAL A 327 7.39 5.99 -5.02
C VAL A 327 6.32 4.92 -5.29
N ALA A 328 6.72 3.80 -5.88
CA ALA A 328 5.81 2.70 -6.21
C ALA A 328 6.41 1.34 -5.80
N PRO A 329 5.57 0.28 -5.72
CA PRO A 329 6.01 -1.06 -5.39
C PRO A 329 7.16 -1.55 -6.28
N PRO A 330 8.21 -2.15 -5.70
CA PRO A 330 9.31 -2.73 -6.46
C PRO A 330 8.85 -3.87 -7.37
N MET A 331 9.47 -3.99 -8.55
CA MET A 331 9.22 -5.08 -9.49
C MET A 331 10.50 -5.85 -9.78
N THR A 332 10.42 -7.17 -9.95
CA THR A 332 11.52 -7.98 -10.49
C THR A 332 11.55 -7.92 -12.00
N VAL A 333 12.75 -7.99 -12.57
CA VAL A 333 12.99 -8.06 -14.02
C VAL A 333 13.53 -9.44 -14.37
N ALA A 334 12.71 -10.26 -15.05
CA ALA A 334 13.11 -11.56 -15.56
C ALA A 334 12.95 -11.57 -17.09
N GLY A 335 14.03 -11.27 -17.81
CA GLY A 335 13.98 -11.07 -19.26
C GLY A 335 13.21 -9.81 -19.61
N SER A 336 12.07 -9.94 -20.29
CA SER A 336 11.14 -8.84 -20.63
C SER A 336 9.90 -8.79 -19.71
N VAL A 337 9.82 -9.64 -18.71
CA VAL A 337 8.66 -9.72 -17.81
C VAL A 337 8.96 -8.93 -16.53
N LEU A 338 8.03 -8.07 -16.16
CA LEU A 338 8.02 -7.34 -14.89
C LEU A 338 6.99 -8.00 -13.97
N THR A 339 7.40 -8.36 -12.76
CA THR A 339 6.51 -8.93 -11.75
C THR A 339 6.61 -8.11 -10.48
N ALA A 340 5.49 -7.60 -9.98
CA ALA A 340 5.44 -6.89 -8.72
C ALA A 340 5.83 -7.83 -7.58
N LEU A 341 6.63 -7.32 -6.65
CA LEU A 341 7.03 -8.04 -5.44
C LEU A 341 6.11 -7.67 -4.29
N THR A 342 5.76 -8.66 -3.49
CA THR A 342 5.18 -8.40 -2.17
C THR A 342 6.24 -7.80 -1.23
N PRO A 343 5.86 -7.12 -0.14
CA PRO A 343 6.82 -6.57 0.82
C PRO A 343 7.82 -7.61 1.36
N SER A 344 7.36 -8.81 1.68
CA SER A 344 8.21 -9.90 2.18
C SER A 344 9.17 -10.45 1.12
N GLU A 345 8.73 -10.58 -0.12
CA GLU A 345 9.58 -11.00 -1.25
C GLU A 345 10.67 -9.95 -1.54
N PHE A 346 10.32 -8.67 -1.47
CA PHE A 346 11.30 -7.59 -1.59
C PHE A 346 12.34 -7.67 -0.48
N GLY A 347 11.93 -7.84 0.78
CA GLY A 347 12.84 -8.04 1.91
C GLY A 347 13.75 -9.26 1.73
N ALA A 348 13.23 -10.37 1.23
CA ALA A 348 14.01 -11.57 0.93
C ALA A 348 15.02 -11.33 -0.21
N ALA A 349 14.61 -10.62 -1.27
CA ALA A 349 15.47 -10.29 -2.40
C ALA A 349 16.70 -9.46 -2.02
N LEU A 350 16.57 -8.58 -0.99
CA LEU A 350 17.68 -7.77 -0.49
C LEU A 350 18.76 -8.60 0.27
N THR A 351 18.38 -9.76 0.79
CA THR A 351 19.26 -10.65 1.57
C THR A 351 19.69 -11.89 0.79
N ASP A 352 19.23 -12.05 -0.44
CA ASP A 352 19.54 -13.20 -1.27
C ASP A 352 21.04 -13.22 -1.64
N SER A 353 21.62 -14.42 -1.68
CA SER A 353 22.98 -14.66 -2.13
C SER A 353 23.17 -14.43 -3.64
N ALA A 354 22.10 -14.52 -4.43
CA ALA A 354 22.06 -14.25 -5.86
C ALA A 354 20.92 -13.25 -6.16
N PRO A 355 21.07 -11.99 -5.76
CA PRO A 355 19.98 -11.03 -5.74
C PRO A 355 19.45 -10.73 -7.16
N PRO A 356 18.13 -10.69 -7.33
CA PRO A 356 17.49 -10.40 -8.61
C PRO A 356 17.73 -8.96 -9.06
N LEU A 357 17.48 -8.70 -10.36
CA LEU A 357 17.33 -7.34 -10.86
C LEU A 357 15.96 -6.79 -10.50
N LEU A 358 15.95 -5.58 -10.00
CA LEU A 358 14.74 -4.85 -9.63
C LEU A 358 14.56 -3.65 -10.55
N ARG A 359 13.32 -3.38 -10.93
CA ARG A 359 12.90 -2.10 -11.49
C ARG A 359 12.18 -1.33 -10.39
N LEU A 360 12.72 -0.17 -10.06
CA LEU A 360 12.22 0.69 -8.98
C LEU A 360 11.77 2.01 -9.59
N GLN A 361 10.59 2.49 -9.19
CA GLN A 361 10.19 3.87 -9.39
C GLN A 361 10.61 4.66 -8.16
N VAL A 362 11.42 5.67 -8.37
CA VAL A 362 12.06 6.43 -7.29
C VAL A 362 11.94 7.92 -7.53
N MET A 363 12.04 8.67 -6.44
CA MET A 363 12.12 10.13 -6.42
C MET A 363 13.47 10.52 -5.84
N ASP A 364 14.17 11.43 -6.50
CA ASP A 364 15.42 11.99 -6.01
C ASP A 364 15.20 13.11 -5.00
N ARG A 365 16.29 13.79 -4.57
CA ARG A 365 16.23 14.90 -3.60
C ARG A 365 15.55 16.15 -4.14
N ASP A 366 15.54 16.30 -5.45
CA ASP A 366 14.98 17.47 -6.14
C ASP A 366 13.50 17.23 -6.51
N GLY A 367 12.93 16.08 -6.10
CA GLY A 367 11.55 15.70 -6.36
C GLY A 367 11.32 15.11 -7.75
N GLN A 368 12.38 14.80 -8.52
CA GLN A 368 12.28 14.21 -9.85
C GLN A 368 11.97 12.71 -9.73
N ILE A 369 10.91 12.27 -10.38
CA ILE A 369 10.49 10.87 -10.40
C ILE A 369 11.01 10.20 -11.67
N GLY A 370 11.51 8.98 -11.51
CA GLY A 370 12.00 8.19 -12.64
C GLY A 370 12.16 6.72 -12.28
N TYR A 371 12.68 5.93 -13.23
CA TYR A 371 12.88 4.51 -13.08
C TYR A 371 14.36 4.15 -13.07
N VAL A 372 14.75 3.27 -12.14
CA VAL A 372 16.08 2.68 -12.12
C VAL A 372 15.96 1.15 -12.15
N THR A 373 16.80 0.51 -12.97
CA THR A 373 16.94 -0.96 -12.96
C THR A 373 18.29 -1.31 -12.34
N ILE A 374 18.26 -1.98 -11.19
CA ILE A 374 19.44 -2.23 -10.36
C ILE A 374 19.32 -3.60 -9.68
N SER A 375 20.47 -4.24 -9.36
CA SER A 375 20.47 -5.47 -8.55
C SER A 375 19.99 -5.18 -7.13
N ALA A 376 19.14 -6.05 -6.58
CA ALA A 376 18.69 -5.94 -5.19
C ALA A 376 19.85 -5.85 -4.19
N GLY A 377 20.97 -6.53 -4.43
CA GLY A 377 22.17 -6.45 -3.57
C GLY A 377 22.97 -5.15 -3.71
N ALA A 378 22.61 -4.26 -4.65
CA ALA A 378 23.25 -2.96 -4.82
C ALA A 378 22.51 -1.82 -4.12
N ILE A 379 21.41 -2.11 -3.42
CA ILE A 379 20.63 -1.13 -2.66
C ILE A 379 20.58 -1.51 -1.18
N GLU A 380 20.47 -0.49 -0.33
CA GLU A 380 20.32 -0.62 1.11
C GLU A 380 19.13 0.22 1.56
N MET A 381 18.23 -0.35 2.36
CA MET A 381 17.15 0.40 2.98
C MET A 381 17.71 1.31 4.07
N VAL A 382 17.23 2.54 4.10
CA VAL A 382 17.73 3.58 5.01
C VAL A 382 16.63 3.97 5.99
N PRO A 383 16.97 4.15 7.27
CA PRO A 383 16.03 4.64 8.27
C PRO A 383 15.47 6.02 7.89
N PRO A 384 14.27 6.38 8.41
CA PRO A 384 13.68 7.68 8.17
C PRO A 384 14.52 8.81 8.77
N SER A 385 14.39 10.00 8.21
CA SER A 385 14.99 11.25 8.71
C SER A 385 13.91 12.21 9.15
N ASP A 386 14.21 13.08 10.10
CA ASP A 386 13.28 14.12 10.57
C ASP A 386 12.90 15.13 9.46
N THR A 387 13.63 15.14 8.36
CA THR A 387 13.38 16.01 7.20
C THR A 387 12.53 15.34 6.12
N ASP A 388 12.22 14.06 6.27
CA ASP A 388 11.43 13.33 5.27
C ASP A 388 9.96 13.76 5.31
N GLU A 389 9.39 14.02 4.15
CA GLU A 389 8.00 14.42 4.02
C GLU A 389 7.07 13.27 4.42
N THR A 390 6.07 13.59 5.25
CA THR A 390 5.00 12.65 5.58
C THR A 390 3.96 12.68 4.46
N VAL A 391 3.69 11.52 3.87
CA VAL A 391 2.63 11.33 2.90
C VAL A 391 1.46 10.60 3.55
N SER A 392 0.26 10.85 3.03
CA SER A 392 -0.97 10.25 3.55
C SER A 392 -1.85 9.80 2.40
N GLU A 393 -2.63 8.75 2.63
CA GLU A 393 -3.63 8.26 1.69
C GLU A 393 -4.82 7.64 2.43
N ILE A 394 -5.99 7.64 1.80
CA ILE A 394 -7.19 6.95 2.27
C ILE A 394 -7.34 5.67 1.47
N VAL A 395 -7.49 4.56 2.18
CA VAL A 395 -7.73 3.24 1.59
C VAL A 395 -8.94 2.60 2.26
N PHE A 396 -9.58 1.67 1.58
CA PHE A 396 -10.76 0.98 2.10
C PHE A 396 -10.43 -0.49 2.39
N ILE A 397 -11.00 -1.00 3.48
CA ILE A 397 -10.96 -2.45 3.73
C ILE A 397 -11.83 -3.11 2.66
N ASP A 398 -11.35 -4.19 2.03
CA ASP A 398 -12.10 -4.93 1.01
C ASP A 398 -13.47 -5.36 1.52
N GLU A 399 -14.48 -5.28 0.68
CA GLU A 399 -15.87 -5.61 1.02
C GLU A 399 -16.15 -7.11 1.13
N ALA A 400 -15.19 -7.98 0.77
CA ALA A 400 -15.35 -9.44 0.83
C ALA A 400 -15.57 -9.93 2.27
N ILE A 401 -16.81 -10.30 2.58
CA ILE A 401 -17.20 -10.72 3.92
C ILE A 401 -16.51 -12.04 4.30
N GLY A 402 -15.84 -12.01 5.45
CA GLY A 402 -15.20 -13.18 6.06
C GLY A 402 -13.75 -13.46 5.63
N THR A 403 -13.22 -12.73 4.64
CA THR A 403 -11.84 -12.87 4.17
C THR A 403 -11.01 -11.59 4.31
N SER A 404 -11.66 -10.44 4.33
CA SER A 404 -10.99 -9.12 4.35
C SER A 404 -10.39 -8.74 5.70
N ILE A 405 -10.80 -9.39 6.80
CA ILE A 405 -10.28 -9.13 8.15
C ILE A 405 -9.95 -10.45 8.80
N ALA A 406 -8.68 -10.69 9.08
CA ALA A 406 -8.18 -11.85 9.79
C ALA A 406 -7.63 -11.43 11.16
N GLN A 407 -7.96 -12.21 12.18
CA GLN A 407 -7.40 -12.04 13.52
C GLN A 407 -6.61 -13.28 13.90
N ASP A 408 -5.35 -13.09 14.22
CA ASP A 408 -4.48 -14.10 14.80
C ASP A 408 -4.39 -13.86 16.33
N ARG A 409 -3.57 -14.63 17.05
CA ARG A 409 -3.47 -14.56 18.52
C ARG A 409 -3.20 -13.18 19.08
N ASP A 410 -2.46 -12.35 18.37
CA ASP A 410 -1.92 -11.08 18.87
C ASP A 410 -2.07 -9.90 17.89
N ARG A 411 -2.66 -10.13 16.70
CA ARG A 411 -2.73 -9.12 15.64
C ARG A 411 -3.99 -9.20 14.80
N THR A 412 -4.30 -8.12 14.13
CA THR A 412 -5.34 -8.04 13.10
C THR A 412 -4.68 -7.71 11.76
N THR A 413 -5.02 -8.44 10.73
CA THR A 413 -4.62 -8.20 9.34
C THR A 413 -5.85 -7.86 8.52
N VAL A 414 -5.77 -6.81 7.72
CA VAL A 414 -6.84 -6.40 6.81
C VAL A 414 -6.38 -6.48 5.37
N GLN A 415 -7.27 -6.93 4.51
CA GLN A 415 -7.11 -6.87 3.06
C GLN A 415 -7.72 -5.54 2.59
N LEU A 416 -6.99 -4.80 1.77
CA LEU A 416 -7.44 -3.54 1.19
C LEU A 416 -8.11 -3.77 -0.15
N ALA A 417 -9.10 -2.95 -0.46
CA ALA A 417 -9.79 -2.98 -1.76
C ALA A 417 -8.88 -2.55 -2.92
N THR A 418 -7.91 -1.70 -2.63
CA THR A 418 -6.87 -1.24 -3.56
C THR A 418 -5.53 -1.25 -2.85
N ALA A 419 -4.45 -1.53 -3.58
CA ALA A 419 -3.10 -1.47 -3.03
C ALA A 419 -2.75 -0.04 -2.58
N LEU A 420 -1.92 0.06 -1.53
CA LEU A 420 -1.35 1.34 -1.13
C LEU A 420 -0.61 1.99 -2.30
N ALA A 421 -0.89 3.26 -2.55
CA ALA A 421 -0.25 4.05 -3.60
C ALA A 421 1.22 4.37 -3.26
N ASN A 422 1.56 4.42 -1.97
CA ASN A 422 2.90 4.74 -1.49
C ASN A 422 3.60 3.53 -0.87
N VAL A 423 4.92 3.55 -0.90
CA VAL A 423 5.80 2.59 -0.21
C VAL A 423 6.32 3.23 1.08
N TYR A 424 5.78 2.82 2.20
CA TYR A 424 6.05 3.46 3.49
C TYR A 424 7.20 2.80 4.24
N GLU A 425 8.01 3.61 4.90
CA GLU A 425 8.93 3.14 5.93
C GLU A 425 8.11 2.64 7.14
N ARG A 426 8.31 1.38 7.49
CA ARG A 426 7.45 0.62 8.41
C ARG A 426 7.28 1.25 9.79
N THR A 427 8.35 1.84 10.36
CA THR A 427 8.33 2.36 11.73
C THR A 427 7.57 3.69 11.84
N THR A 428 7.45 4.41 10.72
CA THR A 428 6.75 5.70 10.66
C THR A 428 5.25 5.55 10.44
N VAL A 429 4.80 4.39 9.95
CA VAL A 429 3.40 4.17 9.58
C VAL A 429 2.47 4.39 10.76
N ARG A 430 1.46 5.22 10.54
CA ARG A 430 0.33 5.45 11.43
C ARG A 430 -0.96 5.24 10.67
N ILE A 431 -1.85 4.47 11.25
CA ILE A 431 -3.13 4.13 10.64
C ILE A 431 -4.24 4.60 11.60
N ASN A 432 -5.21 5.31 11.04
CA ASN A 432 -6.39 5.76 11.77
C ASN A 432 -7.64 5.19 11.10
N ALA A 433 -8.47 4.49 11.87
CA ALA A 433 -9.72 3.92 11.39
C ALA A 433 -10.96 4.75 11.82
N ASN A 434 -10.76 5.87 12.52
CA ASN A 434 -11.78 6.87 12.78
C ASN A 434 -11.87 7.85 11.61
N VAL A 435 -12.21 7.35 10.43
CA VAL A 435 -12.32 8.13 9.19
C VAL A 435 -13.79 8.24 8.80
N ALA A 436 -14.20 9.43 8.37
CA ALA A 436 -15.53 9.70 7.89
C ALA A 436 -15.46 10.52 6.61
N ALA A 437 -16.29 10.19 5.64
CA ALA A 437 -16.52 11.05 4.50
C ALA A 437 -17.23 12.34 4.95
N ALA A 438 -16.80 13.47 4.44
CA ALA A 438 -17.38 14.77 4.73
C ALA A 438 -17.51 15.58 3.44
N THR A 439 -18.52 16.42 3.37
CA THR A 439 -18.75 17.32 2.24
C THR A 439 -18.80 18.76 2.72
N HIS A 440 -18.42 19.67 1.82
CA HIS A 440 -18.44 21.10 2.06
C HIS A 440 -19.85 21.63 2.35
N GLY A 441 -19.97 22.61 3.22
CA GLY A 441 -21.18 23.36 3.54
C GLY A 441 -21.59 23.22 5.00
N GLU A 442 -22.24 24.27 5.50
CA GLU A 442 -22.80 24.37 6.86
C GLU A 442 -24.31 24.14 6.81
N SER A 443 -24.85 23.28 7.66
CA SER A 443 -26.28 23.01 7.75
C SER A 443 -27.06 24.20 8.30
N VAL A 444 -28.08 24.59 7.59
CA VAL A 444 -29.03 25.66 7.93
C VAL A 444 -30.40 25.06 8.09
N ARG A 445 -31.10 25.48 9.14
CA ARG A 445 -32.49 25.17 9.37
C ARG A 445 -33.23 26.49 9.52
N GLU A 446 -34.19 26.79 8.63
CA GLU A 446 -34.98 28.02 8.71
C GLU A 446 -36.47 27.80 8.49
N PRO A 447 -37.31 28.52 9.25
CA PRO A 447 -38.70 28.57 8.93
C PRO A 447 -38.90 29.49 7.72
N LEU A 448 -39.53 28.97 6.68
CA LEU A 448 -39.83 29.73 5.46
C LEU A 448 -41.06 30.62 5.64
N GLY A 449 -42.10 30.10 6.31
CA GLY A 449 -43.33 30.83 6.57
C GLY A 449 -44.55 29.93 6.73
N SER A 450 -45.71 30.56 6.49
CA SER A 450 -47.02 29.94 6.64
C SER A 450 -47.62 29.56 5.29
N GLY A 451 -48.06 28.32 5.16
CA GLY A 451 -48.80 27.86 3.99
C GLY A 451 -50.24 28.40 3.98
N ASP A 452 -50.78 28.66 2.80
CA ASP A 452 -52.17 29.02 2.56
C ASP A 452 -52.74 28.18 1.40
N ALA A 453 -53.73 27.35 1.68
CA ALA A 453 -54.38 26.49 0.69
C ALA A 453 -55.18 27.26 -0.38
N ALA A 454 -55.50 28.52 -0.12
CA ALA A 454 -56.20 29.35 -1.09
C ALA A 454 -55.26 29.89 -2.19
N VAL A 455 -53.93 29.98 -1.91
CA VAL A 455 -52.92 30.57 -2.80
C VAL A 455 -52.28 29.50 -3.67
N PRO A 456 -52.47 29.49 -4.99
CA PRO A 456 -51.75 28.63 -5.89
C PRO A 456 -50.30 29.14 -6.08
N TYR A 457 -49.38 28.26 -6.38
CA TYR A 457 -47.97 28.57 -6.69
C TYR A 457 -47.25 29.39 -5.60
N GLN A 458 -47.64 29.21 -4.34
CA GLN A 458 -46.98 29.88 -3.22
C GLN A 458 -45.47 29.62 -3.23
N HIS A 459 -44.69 30.65 -2.95
CA HIS A 459 -43.22 30.56 -3.01
C HIS A 459 -42.57 31.24 -1.83
N PHE A 460 -41.34 30.79 -1.52
CA PHE A 460 -40.46 31.32 -0.47
C PHE A 460 -39.05 31.39 -0.97
N THR A 461 -38.33 32.46 -0.60
CA THR A 461 -36.89 32.61 -0.95
C THR A 461 -36.07 32.30 0.27
N LEU A 462 -35.01 31.48 0.10
CA LEU A 462 -34.07 31.14 1.15
C LEU A 462 -33.26 32.36 1.57
N ARG A 463 -32.99 32.49 2.87
CA ARG A 463 -32.34 33.67 3.45
C ARG A 463 -30.84 33.59 3.43
N GLN A 464 -30.26 32.38 3.34
CA GLN A 464 -28.83 32.15 3.40
C GLN A 464 -28.31 31.39 2.16
N PRO A 465 -28.25 32.09 1.00
CA PRO A 465 -27.67 31.51 -0.22
C PRO A 465 -26.13 31.42 -0.11
N PRO A 466 -25.49 30.65 -0.98
CA PRO A 466 -26.00 29.66 -1.91
C PRO A 466 -26.35 28.33 -1.26
N VAL A 467 -27.29 27.59 -1.84
CA VAL A 467 -27.52 26.19 -1.48
C VAL A 467 -26.43 25.33 -2.10
N THR A 468 -25.79 24.47 -1.30
CA THR A 468 -24.76 23.54 -1.74
C THR A 468 -25.41 22.29 -2.35
N SER A 469 -24.94 21.85 -3.49
CA SER A 469 -25.18 20.50 -4.03
C SER A 469 -24.05 19.58 -3.62
N VAL A 470 -24.32 18.29 -3.55
CA VAL A 470 -23.32 17.24 -3.28
C VAL A 470 -23.30 16.26 -4.45
N GLY A 471 -22.14 15.67 -4.70
CA GLY A 471 -22.00 14.70 -5.77
C GLY A 471 -22.94 13.50 -5.57
N ALA A 472 -23.56 13.06 -6.66
CA ALA A 472 -24.51 11.94 -6.69
C ALA A 472 -24.35 11.15 -8.00
N ASP A 473 -24.88 9.93 -8.04
CA ASP A 473 -24.92 9.05 -9.22
C ASP A 473 -26.09 9.35 -10.18
N THR A 474 -26.47 10.65 -10.25
CA THR A 474 -27.45 11.18 -11.18
C THR A 474 -26.82 11.50 -12.54
N PRO A 475 -27.60 11.71 -13.61
CA PRO A 475 -27.03 12.06 -14.92
C PRO A 475 -26.18 13.34 -14.91
N ASP A 476 -26.54 14.29 -14.06
CA ASP A 476 -25.81 15.56 -13.85
C ASP A 476 -24.78 15.51 -12.73
N GLY A 477 -24.60 14.34 -12.10
CA GLY A 477 -23.57 14.09 -11.09
C GLY A 477 -23.79 14.80 -9.77
N SER A 478 -24.92 15.47 -9.55
CA SER A 478 -25.17 16.25 -8.34
C SER A 478 -26.60 16.13 -7.83
N THR A 479 -26.77 16.31 -6.53
CA THR A 479 -28.08 16.45 -5.89
C THR A 479 -28.09 17.61 -4.92
N SER A 480 -29.21 18.33 -4.88
CA SER A 480 -29.40 19.43 -3.95
C SER A 480 -29.45 18.92 -2.50
N THR A 481 -28.83 19.66 -1.59
CA THR A 481 -28.94 19.38 -0.15
C THR A 481 -30.22 19.92 0.47
N LEU A 482 -31.08 20.62 -0.32
CA LEU A 482 -32.29 21.23 0.14
C LEU A 482 -33.37 20.19 0.45
N LYS A 483 -33.88 20.22 1.67
CA LYS A 483 -35.04 19.46 2.15
C LYS A 483 -36.10 20.39 2.63
N VAL A 484 -37.28 20.28 2.09
CA VAL A 484 -38.43 21.13 2.45
C VAL A 484 -39.45 20.29 3.18
N TYR A 485 -39.84 20.76 4.36
CA TYR A 485 -40.83 20.11 5.20
C TYR A 485 -42.08 21.00 5.31
N VAL A 486 -43.23 20.40 5.13
CA VAL A 486 -44.53 21.04 5.33
C VAL A 486 -45.30 20.21 6.35
N ASN A 487 -45.68 20.79 7.48
CA ASN A 487 -46.26 20.07 8.62
C ASN A 487 -45.43 18.86 9.04
N GLU A 488 -44.09 19.03 9.10
CA GLU A 488 -43.08 17.98 9.42
C GLU A 488 -43.00 16.84 8.38
N VAL A 489 -43.72 16.93 7.26
CA VAL A 489 -43.65 15.96 6.16
C VAL A 489 -42.70 16.47 5.11
N LEU A 490 -41.71 15.62 4.72
CA LEU A 490 -40.79 15.94 3.64
C LEU A 490 -41.54 15.99 2.30
N TRP A 491 -41.28 17.03 1.54
CA TRP A 491 -41.73 17.19 0.16
C TRP A 491 -40.55 16.94 -0.78
N GLU A 492 -40.84 16.50 -1.99
CA GLU A 492 -39.85 16.10 -2.99
C GLU A 492 -39.52 17.26 -3.94
N GLU A 493 -38.22 17.45 -4.23
CA GLU A 493 -37.79 18.38 -5.27
C GLU A 493 -37.94 17.75 -6.64
N VAL A 494 -38.57 18.47 -7.58
CA VAL A 494 -38.73 18.03 -8.97
C VAL A 494 -38.27 19.15 -9.91
N PRO A 495 -37.80 18.86 -11.13
CA PRO A 495 -37.32 19.91 -12.05
C PRO A 495 -38.44 20.78 -12.59
N PHE A 496 -39.64 20.23 -12.71
CA PHE A 496 -40.83 20.93 -13.23
C PHE A 496 -42.11 20.27 -12.73
N PHE A 497 -43.21 21.00 -12.75
CA PHE A 497 -44.54 20.49 -12.34
C PHE A 497 -45.29 19.69 -13.40
N TYR A 498 -44.86 19.76 -14.66
CA TYR A 498 -45.52 19.05 -15.76
C TYR A 498 -45.45 17.54 -15.56
N GLY A 499 -46.57 16.85 -15.77
CA GLY A 499 -46.66 15.40 -15.59
C GLY A 499 -47.02 14.91 -14.18
N HIS A 500 -47.05 15.82 -13.18
CA HIS A 500 -47.38 15.50 -11.80
C HIS A 500 -48.84 15.75 -11.46
N GLY A 501 -49.40 14.94 -10.55
CA GLY A 501 -50.80 14.99 -10.12
C GLY A 501 -51.10 16.01 -9.02
N PRO A 502 -52.36 16.29 -8.75
CA PRO A 502 -52.81 17.40 -7.85
C PRO A 502 -52.51 17.13 -6.36
N THR A 503 -52.19 15.92 -5.98
CA THR A 503 -51.95 15.52 -4.59
C THR A 503 -50.46 15.21 -4.27
N GLU A 504 -49.61 15.26 -5.30
CA GLU A 504 -48.17 15.00 -5.14
C GLU A 504 -47.50 16.14 -4.38
N ARG A 505 -46.78 15.78 -3.32
CA ARG A 505 -46.09 16.70 -2.41
C ARG A 505 -44.72 17.07 -2.95
N ILE A 506 -44.76 17.95 -3.97
CA ILE A 506 -43.56 18.33 -4.73
C ILE A 506 -43.37 19.84 -4.71
N TYR A 507 -42.13 20.25 -4.90
CA TYR A 507 -41.74 21.64 -5.13
C TYR A 507 -40.70 21.73 -6.23
N ILE A 508 -40.53 22.92 -6.80
CA ILE A 508 -39.47 23.26 -7.73
C ILE A 508 -38.61 24.38 -7.12
N THR A 509 -37.35 24.42 -7.51
CA THR A 509 -36.43 25.50 -7.15
C THR A 509 -36.14 26.39 -8.35
N ARG A 510 -35.90 27.67 -8.09
CA ARG A 510 -35.42 28.65 -9.06
C ARG A 510 -34.28 29.42 -8.42
N ARG A 511 -33.18 29.55 -9.10
CA ARG A 511 -32.03 30.36 -8.68
C ARG A 511 -32.01 31.64 -9.53
N ASP A 512 -31.77 32.78 -8.88
CA ASP A 512 -31.56 34.04 -9.57
C ASP A 512 -30.05 34.29 -9.80
N ASP A 513 -29.75 35.39 -10.53
CA ASP A 513 -28.36 35.76 -10.89
C ASP A 513 -27.51 36.12 -9.67
N GLU A 514 -28.13 36.43 -8.52
CA GLU A 514 -27.47 36.66 -7.23
C GLU A 514 -27.30 35.39 -6.39
N GLY A 515 -27.62 34.21 -6.95
CA GLY A 515 -27.52 32.89 -6.29
C GLY A 515 -28.59 32.61 -5.25
N ARG A 516 -29.64 33.46 -5.15
CA ARG A 516 -30.76 33.25 -4.22
C ARG A 516 -31.69 32.17 -4.76
N THR A 517 -32.04 31.19 -3.94
CA THR A 517 -32.90 30.09 -4.30
C THR A 517 -34.31 30.37 -3.82
N THR A 518 -35.29 30.33 -4.74
CA THR A 518 -36.70 30.43 -4.46
C THR A 518 -37.37 29.08 -4.65
N ILE A 519 -38.07 28.62 -3.64
CA ILE A 519 -38.85 27.38 -3.59
C ILE A 519 -40.28 27.72 -4.01
N ARG A 520 -40.85 27.00 -4.97
CA ARG A 520 -42.20 27.18 -5.46
C ARG A 520 -42.99 25.89 -5.36
N PHE A 521 -44.22 25.98 -4.89
CA PHE A 521 -45.15 24.85 -4.68
C PHE A 521 -46.20 24.77 -5.79
N GLY A 522 -46.90 23.64 -5.87
CA GLY A 522 -47.92 23.39 -6.88
C GLY A 522 -49.18 24.26 -6.76
N ASP A 523 -50.04 24.16 -7.75
CA ASP A 523 -51.31 24.90 -7.86
C ASP A 523 -52.55 24.08 -7.48
N GLY A 524 -52.36 22.79 -7.12
CA GLY A 524 -53.41 21.82 -6.85
C GLY A 524 -53.97 21.16 -8.12
N ILE A 525 -53.32 21.39 -9.28
CA ILE A 525 -53.58 20.67 -10.54
C ILE A 525 -52.32 19.92 -10.91
N THR A 526 -51.17 20.61 -10.90
CA THR A 526 -49.83 20.08 -11.13
C THR A 526 -49.00 20.29 -9.86
N GLY A 527 -49.03 19.28 -8.99
CA GLY A 527 -48.48 19.34 -7.65
C GLY A 527 -49.46 19.90 -6.60
N ALA A 528 -49.36 19.42 -5.37
CA ALA A 528 -50.21 19.82 -4.27
C ALA A 528 -49.99 21.28 -3.87
N ARG A 529 -51.12 21.97 -3.47
CA ARG A 529 -51.01 23.26 -2.78
C ARG A 529 -50.50 23.08 -1.36
N LEU A 530 -49.93 24.13 -0.81
CA LEU A 530 -49.59 24.14 0.61
C LEU A 530 -50.84 24.07 1.48
N PRO A 531 -50.85 23.22 2.52
CA PRO A 531 -51.91 23.26 3.52
C PRO A 531 -51.82 24.55 4.34
N THR A 532 -52.98 25.12 4.72
CA THR A 532 -53.02 26.28 5.60
C THR A 532 -52.49 25.94 6.97
N GLY A 533 -51.51 26.72 7.45
CA GLY A 533 -50.85 26.50 8.73
C GLY A 533 -49.90 27.63 9.07
N GLN A 534 -49.75 27.94 10.34
CA GLN A 534 -48.83 28.97 10.82
C GLN A 534 -47.42 28.42 10.96
N ASN A 535 -46.43 29.04 10.28
CA ASN A 535 -45.01 28.63 10.27
C ASN A 535 -44.80 27.13 10.00
N ASN A 536 -45.67 26.57 9.17
CA ASN A 536 -45.70 25.15 8.90
C ASN A 536 -44.78 24.73 7.75
N VAL A 537 -44.11 25.67 7.09
CA VAL A 537 -43.13 25.41 6.03
C VAL A 537 -41.73 25.74 6.54
N ARG A 538 -40.83 24.77 6.50
CA ARG A 538 -39.42 24.94 6.87
C ARG A 538 -38.47 24.30 5.87
N ALA A 539 -37.29 24.85 5.77
CA ALA A 539 -36.22 24.31 4.95
C ALA A 539 -35.05 23.88 5.81
N GLU A 540 -34.42 22.78 5.40
CA GLU A 540 -33.10 22.34 5.87
C GLU A 540 -32.22 22.21 4.63
N TYR A 541 -31.06 22.84 4.65
CA TYR A 541 -30.10 22.80 3.52
C TYR A 541 -28.70 23.13 4.00
N ARG A 542 -27.71 22.83 3.17
CA ARG A 542 -26.33 23.24 3.44
C ARG A 542 -26.03 24.49 2.61
N LYS A 543 -25.29 25.42 3.22
CA LYS A 543 -24.79 26.62 2.53
C LYS A 543 -23.25 26.50 2.38
N GLY A 544 -22.75 26.85 1.20
CA GLY A 544 -21.31 26.84 0.93
C GLY A 544 -21.06 27.25 -0.51
N THR A 545 -19.88 27.74 -0.78
CA THR A 545 -19.42 28.11 -2.12
C THR A 545 -18.56 27.01 -2.71
N GLY A 546 -18.75 26.69 -3.98
CA GLY A 546 -18.10 25.61 -4.72
C GLY A 546 -16.57 25.52 -4.54
N LEU A 547 -15.79 26.19 -5.38
CA LEU A 547 -14.31 26.15 -5.36
C LEU A 547 -13.70 26.59 -4.03
N GLY A 548 -14.40 27.38 -3.23
CA GLY A 548 -13.98 27.70 -1.86
C GLY A 548 -13.88 26.48 -0.93
N GLY A 549 -14.48 25.34 -1.29
CA GLY A 549 -14.39 24.06 -0.58
C GLY A 549 -13.14 23.24 -0.88
N LEU A 550 -12.32 23.63 -1.88
CA LEU A 550 -11.05 22.95 -2.19
C LEU A 550 -9.99 23.32 -1.15
N VAL A 551 -10.02 22.64 -0.02
CA VAL A 551 -9.02 22.80 1.05
C VAL A 551 -7.88 21.81 0.86
N ARG A 552 -6.65 22.23 1.20
CA ARG A 552 -5.47 21.37 1.15
C ARG A 552 -5.47 20.37 2.31
N ALA A 553 -4.68 19.32 2.17
CA ALA A 553 -4.41 18.38 3.26
C ALA A 553 -3.98 19.12 4.54
N GLY A 554 -4.50 18.70 5.70
CA GLY A 554 -4.20 19.26 7.01
C GLY A 554 -4.86 20.60 7.34
N GLN A 555 -5.66 21.19 6.46
CA GLN A 555 -6.31 22.48 6.71
C GLN A 555 -7.55 22.39 7.60
N LEU A 556 -8.26 21.26 7.61
CA LEU A 556 -9.39 21.02 8.49
C LEU A 556 -8.90 20.57 9.86
N SER A 557 -8.82 21.48 10.83
CA SER A 557 -8.24 21.21 12.15
C SER A 557 -9.16 21.56 13.32
N LEU A 558 -10.29 22.23 13.07
CA LEU A 558 -11.20 22.71 14.09
C LEU A 558 -12.51 21.91 14.12
N LEU A 559 -12.82 21.30 15.26
CA LEU A 559 -14.12 20.71 15.53
C LEU A 559 -15.13 21.79 15.91
N MET A 560 -16.17 22.01 15.09
CA MET A 560 -17.27 22.93 15.38
C MET A 560 -18.22 22.36 16.43
N SER A 561 -18.53 21.07 16.36
CA SER A 561 -19.19 20.32 17.41
C SER A 561 -18.20 19.36 18.06
N ARG A 562 -18.20 19.29 19.39
CA ARG A 562 -17.25 18.46 20.15
C ARG A 562 -17.99 17.38 20.92
N PRO A 563 -18.35 16.27 20.29
CA PRO A 563 -18.88 15.11 21.00
C PRO A 563 -17.90 14.65 22.09
N LEU A 564 -18.43 14.08 23.17
CA LEU A 564 -17.61 13.60 24.29
C LEU A 564 -16.61 12.55 23.78
N GLY A 565 -15.33 12.77 24.08
CA GLY A 565 -14.24 11.87 23.66
C GLY A 565 -13.48 12.32 22.41
N LEU A 566 -14.03 13.21 21.57
CA LEU A 566 -13.33 13.76 20.41
C LEU A 566 -12.45 14.94 20.80
N LYS A 567 -11.15 14.89 20.42
CA LYS A 567 -10.15 15.92 20.72
C LYS A 567 -9.79 16.79 19.52
N GLY A 568 -9.74 16.21 18.34
CA GLY A 568 -9.31 16.89 17.13
C GLY A 568 -9.79 16.18 15.88
N VAL A 569 -9.60 16.81 14.76
CA VAL A 569 -9.88 16.34 13.42
C VAL A 569 -8.78 16.79 12.48
N VAL A 570 -8.52 16.04 11.42
CA VAL A 570 -7.64 16.43 10.33
C VAL A 570 -8.11 15.76 9.05
N ASN A 571 -8.00 16.47 7.92
CA ASN A 571 -8.14 15.86 6.60
C ASN A 571 -6.74 15.42 6.12
N PRO A 572 -6.49 14.12 5.91
CA PRO A 572 -5.18 13.63 5.46
C PRO A 572 -4.90 13.96 3.99
N GLU A 573 -5.94 14.14 3.19
CA GLU A 573 -5.89 14.48 1.77
C GLU A 573 -6.55 15.84 1.51
N ALA A 574 -6.25 16.44 0.35
CA ALA A 574 -6.96 17.64 -0.11
C ALA A 574 -8.42 17.29 -0.44
N ALA A 575 -9.31 18.25 -0.26
CA ALA A 575 -10.67 18.11 -0.76
C ALA A 575 -10.71 18.24 -2.29
N GLU A 576 -11.53 17.44 -2.95
CA GLU A 576 -11.69 17.40 -4.40
C GLU A 576 -13.17 17.51 -4.83
N GLY A 577 -13.39 17.69 -6.14
CA GLY A 577 -14.70 17.62 -6.75
C GLY A 577 -15.61 18.82 -6.45
N ALA A 578 -15.04 19.94 -6.03
CA ALA A 578 -15.80 21.18 -5.86
C ALA A 578 -15.84 21.96 -7.18
N GLU A 579 -17.02 22.50 -7.49
CA GLU A 579 -17.26 23.31 -8.67
C GLU A 579 -18.14 24.53 -8.31
N ASP A 580 -17.85 25.67 -8.88
CA ASP A 580 -18.72 26.83 -8.74
C ASP A 580 -19.98 26.66 -9.62
N PRO A 581 -21.07 27.32 -9.29
CA PRO A 581 -22.25 27.32 -10.16
C PRO A 581 -21.87 27.74 -11.59
N GLU A 582 -22.39 26.98 -12.56
CA GLU A 582 -22.16 27.18 -13.97
C GLU A 582 -22.44 28.63 -14.41
N SER A 583 -21.50 29.19 -15.17
CA SER A 583 -21.68 30.53 -15.71
C SER A 583 -22.77 30.55 -16.80
N ARG A 584 -23.30 31.72 -17.11
CA ARG A 584 -24.31 31.86 -18.16
C ARG A 584 -23.83 31.38 -19.52
N ASP A 585 -22.55 31.58 -19.84
CA ASP A 585 -21.98 31.19 -21.13
C ASP A 585 -21.70 29.69 -21.18
N ASP A 586 -21.29 29.08 -20.08
CA ASP A 586 -21.15 27.62 -19.92
C ASP A 586 -22.52 26.96 -20.04
N ALA A 587 -23.55 27.52 -19.35
CA ALA A 587 -24.93 27.04 -19.43
C ALA A 587 -25.48 27.07 -20.88
N ARG A 588 -25.15 28.10 -21.66
CA ARG A 588 -25.49 28.13 -23.08
C ARG A 588 -24.81 27.02 -23.90
N THR A 589 -23.61 26.66 -23.53
CA THR A 589 -22.83 25.62 -24.20
C THR A 589 -23.30 24.22 -23.79
N ASN A 590 -23.59 24.03 -22.50
CA ASN A 590 -23.88 22.71 -21.92
C ASN A 590 -25.38 22.35 -21.93
N ALA A 591 -26.32 23.32 -21.81
CA ALA A 591 -27.74 23.03 -21.83
C ALA A 591 -28.21 22.22 -23.06
N PRO A 592 -27.66 22.37 -24.29
CA PRO A 592 -28.01 21.50 -25.39
C PRO A 592 -27.58 20.06 -25.20
N LEU A 593 -26.51 19.78 -24.43
CA LEU A 593 -25.92 18.47 -24.28
C LEU A 593 -26.86 17.51 -23.57
N THR A 594 -27.55 17.95 -22.52
CA THR A 594 -28.57 17.16 -21.82
C THR A 594 -29.73 16.76 -22.72
N VAL A 595 -30.10 17.61 -23.64
CA VAL A 595 -31.15 17.32 -24.61
C VAL A 595 -30.65 16.38 -25.72
N LEU A 596 -29.39 16.53 -26.13
CA LEU A 596 -28.77 15.69 -27.17
C LEU A 596 -28.57 14.26 -26.66
N THR A 597 -28.10 14.09 -25.45
CA THR A 597 -27.89 12.77 -24.81
C THR A 597 -29.16 12.09 -24.35
N MET A 598 -30.24 12.89 -24.11
CA MET A 598 -31.48 12.39 -23.47
C MET A 598 -31.18 11.57 -22.21
N GLU A 599 -30.23 12.04 -21.41
CA GLU A 599 -29.73 11.36 -20.19
C GLU A 599 -29.22 9.93 -20.40
N ARG A 600 -28.66 9.64 -21.58
CA ARG A 600 -28.13 8.33 -21.95
C ARG A 600 -26.80 8.45 -22.68
N ALA A 601 -25.90 7.50 -22.46
CA ALA A 601 -24.64 7.38 -23.18
C ALA A 601 -24.69 6.16 -24.13
N VAL A 602 -24.88 6.39 -25.42
CA VAL A 602 -25.02 5.36 -26.47
C VAL A 602 -23.91 5.46 -27.52
N SER A 603 -23.68 6.64 -28.07
CA SER A 603 -22.62 6.89 -29.05
C SER A 603 -21.35 7.36 -28.34
N LEU A 604 -20.21 7.33 -29.04
CA LEU A 604 -18.95 7.87 -28.52
C LEU A 604 -19.08 9.35 -28.08
N GLN A 605 -19.83 10.13 -28.87
CA GLN A 605 -20.12 11.54 -28.59
C GLN A 605 -20.99 11.67 -27.31
N ASP A 606 -21.96 10.76 -27.13
CA ASP A 606 -22.80 10.81 -25.92
C ASP A 606 -21.99 10.55 -24.65
N TYR A 607 -20.97 9.67 -24.69
CA TYR A 607 -20.07 9.46 -23.54
C TYR A 607 -19.28 10.72 -23.20
N GLU A 608 -18.84 11.46 -24.21
CA GLU A 608 -18.16 12.74 -24.04
C GLU A 608 -19.10 13.83 -23.50
N ASP A 609 -20.26 13.98 -24.13
CA ASP A 609 -21.25 14.98 -23.76
C ASP A 609 -21.87 14.71 -22.39
N PHE A 610 -22.16 13.44 -22.05
CA PHE A 610 -22.62 13.01 -20.75
C PHE A 610 -21.59 13.32 -19.65
N ALA A 611 -20.31 13.01 -19.91
CA ALA A 611 -19.26 13.33 -18.96
C ALA A 611 -19.10 14.84 -18.75
N ARG A 612 -19.26 15.66 -19.78
CA ARG A 612 -19.18 17.13 -19.70
C ARG A 612 -20.35 17.77 -18.95
N THR A 613 -21.50 17.12 -18.91
CA THR A 613 -22.64 17.57 -18.09
C THR A 613 -22.56 17.08 -16.63
N PHE A 614 -21.61 16.20 -16.34
CA PHE A 614 -21.43 15.63 -15.00
C PHE A 614 -20.69 16.61 -14.10
N SER A 615 -21.24 16.88 -12.92
CA SER A 615 -20.68 17.82 -11.94
C SER A 615 -19.26 17.41 -11.52
N GLY A 616 -18.33 18.35 -11.51
CA GLY A 616 -16.91 18.13 -11.26
C GLY A 616 -16.09 17.74 -12.50
N VAL A 617 -16.69 17.78 -13.72
CA VAL A 617 -15.99 17.51 -14.98
C VAL A 617 -16.14 18.70 -15.93
N ALA A 618 -15.06 19.42 -16.16
CA ALA A 618 -15.05 20.56 -17.08
C ALA A 618 -14.74 20.16 -18.52
N LYS A 619 -13.89 19.16 -18.72
CA LYS A 619 -13.55 18.66 -20.07
C LYS A 619 -13.59 17.15 -20.10
N ALA A 620 -14.06 16.60 -21.21
CA ALA A 620 -14.06 15.17 -21.49
C ALA A 620 -13.69 14.91 -22.96
N GLN A 621 -13.04 13.78 -23.21
CA GLN A 621 -12.77 13.25 -24.54
C GLN A 621 -12.93 11.75 -24.54
N ALA A 622 -13.81 11.23 -25.40
CA ALA A 622 -14.02 9.80 -25.59
C ALA A 622 -13.36 9.31 -26.87
N VAL A 623 -12.63 8.24 -26.82
CA VAL A 623 -12.01 7.60 -27.98
C VAL A 623 -12.18 6.09 -27.92
N TRP A 624 -12.27 5.45 -29.10
CA TRP A 624 -12.20 4.00 -29.17
C TRP A 624 -10.76 3.52 -29.08
N VAL A 625 -10.50 2.60 -28.16
CA VAL A 625 -9.19 1.95 -27.99
C VAL A 625 -9.35 0.44 -28.06
N TRP A 626 -8.31 -0.22 -28.52
CA TRP A 626 -8.16 -1.67 -28.40
C TRP A 626 -7.35 -1.98 -27.13
N ASP A 627 -7.93 -2.69 -26.15
CA ASP A 627 -7.28 -2.99 -24.86
C ASP A 627 -6.46 -4.29 -24.86
N GLY A 628 -6.13 -4.80 -26.07
CA GLY A 628 -5.46 -6.08 -26.26
C GLY A 628 -6.41 -7.29 -26.36
N ARG A 629 -7.67 -7.14 -25.96
CA ARG A 629 -8.69 -8.23 -25.97
C ARG A 629 -9.97 -7.82 -26.70
N LYS A 630 -10.42 -6.58 -26.46
CA LYS A 630 -11.68 -6.06 -27.02
C LYS A 630 -11.56 -4.58 -27.34
N ARG A 631 -12.49 -4.08 -28.11
CA ARG A 631 -12.66 -2.64 -28.32
C ARG A 631 -13.42 -2.07 -27.13
N SER A 632 -12.88 -1.01 -26.53
CA SER A 632 -13.48 -0.32 -25.39
C SER A 632 -13.45 1.19 -25.58
N ILE A 633 -14.33 1.91 -24.89
CA ILE A 633 -14.31 3.36 -24.86
C ILE A 633 -13.29 3.79 -23.79
N PHE A 634 -12.39 4.67 -24.18
CA PHE A 634 -11.47 5.31 -23.26
C PHE A 634 -11.87 6.78 -23.12
N LEU A 635 -12.28 7.16 -21.91
CA LEU A 635 -12.74 8.50 -21.57
C LEU A 635 -11.67 9.18 -20.72
N THR A 636 -11.13 10.29 -21.24
CA THR A 636 -10.23 11.17 -20.51
C THR A 636 -11.03 12.35 -19.98
N VAL A 637 -10.90 12.67 -18.70
CA VAL A 637 -11.64 13.74 -18.04
C VAL A 637 -10.70 14.70 -17.29
N ALA A 638 -11.09 15.95 -17.19
CA ALA A 638 -10.44 16.97 -16.36
C ALA A 638 -11.46 17.68 -15.52
N GLY A 639 -11.09 18.03 -14.28
CA GLY A 639 -11.89 18.85 -13.39
C GLY A 639 -11.92 20.32 -13.78
N PRO A 640 -12.69 21.14 -13.05
CA PRO A 640 -12.74 22.60 -13.23
C PRO A 640 -11.37 23.25 -13.07
N ASP A 641 -11.14 24.36 -13.78
CA ASP A 641 -9.90 25.14 -13.73
C ASP A 641 -8.62 24.32 -13.97
N GLY A 642 -8.72 23.17 -14.64
CA GLY A 642 -7.58 22.31 -14.96
C GLY A 642 -7.18 21.38 -13.82
N GLU A 643 -8.05 21.15 -12.84
CA GLU A 643 -7.84 20.15 -11.80
C GLU A 643 -7.59 18.77 -12.40
N VAL A 644 -6.51 18.12 -11.97
CA VAL A 644 -6.25 16.72 -12.26
C VAL A 644 -6.98 15.88 -11.23
N LEU A 645 -8.09 15.28 -11.62
CA LEU A 645 -8.91 14.45 -10.73
C LEU A 645 -8.15 13.22 -10.27
N THR A 646 -8.41 12.77 -9.04
CA THR A 646 -7.86 11.52 -8.54
C THR A 646 -8.52 10.32 -9.21
N GLU A 647 -7.77 9.33 -9.70
CA GLU A 647 -8.30 8.20 -10.50
C GLU A 647 -9.38 7.40 -9.75
N ASP A 648 -9.22 7.23 -8.43
CA ASP A 648 -10.19 6.56 -7.56
C ASP A 648 -10.97 7.55 -6.69
N GLY A 649 -10.92 8.84 -7.03
CA GLY A 649 -11.63 9.89 -6.34
C GLY A 649 -13.15 9.85 -6.54
N SER A 650 -13.86 10.61 -5.72
CA SER A 650 -15.33 10.57 -5.68
C SER A 650 -15.98 10.95 -7.01
N VAL A 651 -15.41 11.92 -7.76
CA VAL A 651 -15.94 12.37 -9.05
C VAL A 651 -15.87 11.26 -10.10
N ILE A 652 -14.68 10.66 -10.27
CA ILE A 652 -14.47 9.58 -11.25
C ILE A 652 -15.27 8.34 -10.88
N THR A 653 -15.35 8.00 -9.61
CA THR A 653 -16.13 6.85 -9.13
C THR A 653 -17.60 7.03 -9.43
N LYS A 654 -18.19 8.17 -9.09
CA LYS A 654 -19.62 8.48 -9.37
C LYS A 654 -19.91 8.59 -10.86
N LEU A 655 -19.00 9.18 -11.64
CA LEU A 655 -19.13 9.21 -13.10
C LEU A 655 -19.13 7.79 -13.69
N LYS A 656 -18.25 6.90 -13.20
CA LYS A 656 -18.25 5.47 -13.61
C LYS A 656 -19.57 4.78 -13.26
N GLU A 657 -20.13 5.03 -12.08
CA GLU A 657 -21.44 4.48 -11.63
C GLU A 657 -22.60 5.01 -12.47
N SER A 658 -22.61 6.32 -12.71
CA SER A 658 -23.62 6.95 -13.56
C SER A 658 -23.53 6.43 -15.00
N LEU A 659 -22.37 6.34 -15.60
CA LEU A 659 -22.17 5.76 -16.94
C LEU A 659 -22.58 4.29 -17.03
N ARG A 660 -22.45 3.50 -15.94
CA ARG A 660 -22.96 2.11 -15.88
C ARG A 660 -24.48 2.07 -15.84
N THR A 661 -25.11 3.03 -15.17
CA THR A 661 -26.56 3.11 -15.02
C THR A 661 -27.24 3.63 -16.28
N TYR A 662 -26.67 4.65 -16.90
CA TYR A 662 -27.30 5.36 -18.04
C TYR A 662 -26.68 5.01 -19.40
N GLY A 663 -25.58 4.26 -19.42
CA GLY A 663 -24.90 3.76 -20.63
C GLY A 663 -25.32 2.35 -21.03
N ASP A 664 -24.70 1.85 -22.12
CA ASP A 664 -24.89 0.46 -22.56
C ASP A 664 -24.07 -0.49 -21.66
N PRO A 665 -24.73 -1.40 -20.93
CA PRO A 665 -24.03 -2.33 -20.03
C PRO A 665 -23.08 -3.31 -20.73
N PHE A 666 -23.20 -3.47 -22.05
CA PHE A 666 -22.33 -4.35 -22.84
C PHE A 666 -21.10 -3.65 -23.43
N VAL A 667 -21.06 -2.31 -23.36
CA VAL A 667 -19.90 -1.55 -23.80
C VAL A 667 -18.92 -1.39 -22.66
N ALA A 668 -17.71 -1.93 -22.83
CA ALA A 668 -16.64 -1.70 -21.88
C ALA A 668 -16.11 -0.27 -22.02
N PHE A 669 -15.90 0.38 -20.89
CA PHE A 669 -15.30 1.71 -20.86
C PHE A 669 -14.28 1.82 -19.72
N THR A 670 -13.34 2.76 -19.87
CA THR A 670 -12.36 3.16 -18.85
C THR A 670 -12.41 4.66 -18.74
N VAL A 671 -12.43 5.19 -17.51
CA VAL A 671 -12.36 6.62 -17.23
C VAL A 671 -11.05 6.90 -16.52
N LYS A 672 -10.25 7.84 -17.05
CA LYS A 672 -9.01 8.28 -16.43
C LYS A 672 -8.88 9.80 -16.40
N PRO A 673 -8.21 10.35 -15.38
CA PRO A 673 -7.85 11.76 -15.37
C PRO A 673 -6.88 12.07 -16.53
N TYR A 674 -6.92 13.29 -17.02
CA TYR A 674 -6.01 13.74 -18.06
C TYR A 674 -4.56 13.85 -17.53
N ARG A 675 -3.60 13.91 -18.46
CA ARG A 675 -2.20 14.18 -18.17
C ARG A 675 -1.89 15.65 -18.52
N GLN A 676 -1.44 16.40 -17.52
CA GLN A 676 -1.03 17.78 -17.71
C GLN A 676 0.36 17.81 -18.31
N ALA A 677 0.55 18.58 -19.39
CA ALA A 677 1.84 18.79 -20.04
C ALA A 677 2.07 20.30 -20.23
N TRP A 678 3.28 20.73 -20.04
CA TRP A 678 3.64 22.13 -20.14
C TRP A 678 4.63 22.37 -21.26
N PHE A 679 4.57 23.55 -21.89
CA PHE A 679 5.61 24.01 -22.80
C PHE A 679 6.08 25.40 -22.41
N GLU A 680 7.32 25.68 -22.72
CA GLU A 680 8.00 26.94 -22.42
C GLU A 680 8.45 27.63 -23.68
N ILE A 681 8.54 28.96 -23.54
CA ILE A 681 9.07 29.86 -24.60
C ILE A 681 10.11 30.78 -23.98
N ASP A 682 11.19 31.06 -24.72
CA ASP A 682 12.20 32.09 -24.40
C ASP A 682 12.61 32.76 -25.70
N GLY A 683 12.97 34.03 -25.62
CA GLY A 683 13.42 34.76 -26.79
C GLY A 683 13.28 36.26 -26.68
N THR A 684 13.40 36.94 -27.81
CA THR A 684 13.34 38.39 -27.89
C THR A 684 12.20 38.86 -28.76
N VAL A 685 11.56 39.96 -28.33
CA VAL A 685 10.49 40.64 -29.04
C VAL A 685 10.96 42.05 -29.36
N THR A 686 11.14 42.35 -30.62
CA THR A 686 11.47 43.70 -31.09
C THR A 686 10.19 44.56 -31.09
N ILE A 687 10.21 45.66 -30.36
CA ILE A 687 9.07 46.55 -30.20
C ILE A 687 9.34 47.85 -30.90
N ASP A 688 8.33 48.37 -31.58
CA ASP A 688 8.33 49.66 -32.25
C ASP A 688 8.64 50.77 -31.24
N PRO A 689 9.64 51.67 -31.50
CA PRO A 689 9.99 52.74 -30.61
C PRO A 689 8.86 53.72 -30.24
N ASP A 690 7.81 53.77 -31.04
CA ASP A 690 6.61 54.57 -30.79
C ASP A 690 5.65 53.94 -29.73
N HIS A 691 5.99 52.74 -29.27
CA HIS A 691 5.18 51.98 -28.30
C HIS A 691 5.90 51.79 -26.97
N VAL A 692 5.15 51.76 -25.86
CA VAL A 692 5.68 51.52 -24.55
C VAL A 692 5.92 50.02 -24.32
N SER A 693 7.17 49.62 -24.20
CA SER A 693 7.58 48.20 -24.17
C SER A 693 6.80 47.34 -23.11
N ASN A 694 6.64 47.87 -21.90
CA ASN A 694 5.94 47.11 -20.87
C ASN A 694 4.46 46.86 -21.22
N VAL A 695 3.79 47.83 -21.85
CA VAL A 695 2.38 47.67 -22.25
C VAL A 695 2.23 46.62 -23.35
N VAL A 696 3.18 46.58 -24.31
CA VAL A 696 3.19 45.58 -25.38
C VAL A 696 3.50 44.19 -24.78
N MET A 697 4.47 44.07 -23.84
CA MET A 697 4.80 42.80 -23.20
C MET A 697 3.66 42.29 -22.35
N ASP A 698 2.98 43.17 -21.61
CA ASP A 698 1.78 42.77 -20.85
C ASP A 698 0.66 42.28 -21.78
N ALA A 699 0.45 42.94 -22.92
CA ALA A 699 -0.52 42.52 -23.91
C ALA A 699 -0.20 41.13 -24.50
N ILE A 700 1.09 40.87 -24.79
CA ILE A 700 1.57 39.55 -25.25
C ILE A 700 1.28 38.48 -24.16
N SER A 701 1.63 38.80 -22.90
CA SER A 701 1.44 37.85 -21.81
C SER A 701 -0.03 37.51 -21.60
N VAL A 702 -0.92 38.50 -21.70
CA VAL A 702 -2.37 38.28 -21.60
C VAL A 702 -2.89 37.46 -22.77
N ASP A 703 -2.50 37.77 -24.01
CA ASP A 703 -2.98 37.06 -25.20
C ASP A 703 -2.51 35.59 -25.22
N LEU A 704 -1.22 35.36 -24.97
CA LEU A 704 -0.69 34.00 -24.87
C LEU A 704 -1.28 33.21 -23.72
N GLY A 705 -1.39 33.84 -22.55
CA GLY A 705 -2.03 33.23 -21.37
C GLY A 705 -3.46 32.79 -21.64
N GLN A 706 -4.25 33.57 -22.38
CA GLN A 706 -5.62 33.21 -22.76
C GLN A 706 -5.67 32.12 -23.83
N ARG A 707 -4.82 32.22 -24.88
CA ARG A 707 -4.80 31.24 -26.00
C ARG A 707 -4.39 29.83 -25.57
N TYR A 708 -3.50 29.74 -24.61
CA TYR A 708 -2.93 28.48 -24.13
C TYR A 708 -3.39 28.11 -22.74
N ALA A 709 -4.45 28.79 -22.23
CA ALA A 709 -5.13 28.41 -20.99
C ALA A 709 -5.90 27.10 -21.12
N PHE A 710 -6.22 26.50 -19.98
CA PHE A 710 -6.98 25.26 -19.90
C PHE A 710 -8.29 25.34 -20.73
N GLU A 711 -9.05 26.43 -20.65
CA GLU A 711 -10.36 26.58 -21.32
C GLU A 711 -10.24 26.59 -22.84
N ALA A 712 -9.17 27.20 -23.36
CA ALA A 712 -8.96 27.38 -24.79
C ALA A 712 -8.36 26.15 -25.50
N ARG A 713 -7.80 25.19 -24.77
CA ARG A 713 -7.10 24.03 -25.32
C ARG A 713 -7.95 22.77 -25.30
N ALA A 714 -7.75 21.89 -26.27
CA ALA A 714 -8.38 20.56 -26.30
C ALA A 714 -7.34 19.45 -26.04
N PHE A 715 -7.80 18.31 -25.55
CA PHE A 715 -6.96 17.13 -25.34
C PHE A 715 -6.30 16.65 -26.64
N GLY A 716 -5.03 16.31 -26.56
CA GLY A 716 -4.24 15.86 -27.72
C GLY A 716 -4.05 16.95 -28.80
N GLN A 717 -4.28 18.22 -28.46
CA GLN A 717 -4.09 19.33 -29.37
C GLN A 717 -2.63 19.79 -29.38
N PRO A 718 -1.94 19.70 -30.51
CA PRO A 718 -0.55 20.15 -30.61
C PRO A 718 -0.44 21.67 -30.61
N VAL A 719 0.78 22.20 -30.41
CA VAL A 719 1.12 23.62 -30.56
C VAL A 719 2.19 23.74 -31.64
N ALA A 720 1.97 24.61 -32.62
CA ALA A 720 2.96 24.88 -33.63
C ALA A 720 3.76 26.14 -33.30
N LEU A 721 5.08 26.12 -33.54
CA LEU A 721 5.96 27.30 -33.39
C LEU A 721 5.43 28.52 -34.15
N SER A 722 4.98 28.31 -35.38
CA SER A 722 4.40 29.36 -36.21
C SER A 722 3.14 29.98 -35.66
N GLU A 723 2.34 29.21 -34.91
CA GLU A 723 1.13 29.69 -34.24
C GLU A 723 1.48 30.64 -33.07
N VAL A 724 2.50 30.29 -32.28
CA VAL A 724 2.99 31.13 -31.18
C VAL A 724 3.62 32.43 -31.73
N ILE A 725 4.48 32.31 -32.74
CA ILE A 725 5.09 33.50 -33.37
C ILE A 725 4.00 34.41 -33.94
N ALA A 726 3.01 33.85 -34.64
CA ALA A 726 1.92 34.64 -35.22
C ALA A 726 1.06 35.34 -34.15
N ALA A 727 0.83 34.67 -33.00
CA ALA A 727 0.11 35.28 -31.89
C ALA A 727 0.86 36.49 -31.31
N ILE A 728 2.17 36.36 -31.04
CA ILE A 728 3.00 37.44 -30.55
C ILE A 728 3.07 38.57 -31.58
N GLN A 729 3.29 38.25 -32.85
CA GLN A 729 3.40 39.22 -33.96
C GLN A 729 2.11 40.00 -34.20
N ALA A 730 0.95 39.44 -33.85
CA ALA A 730 -0.35 40.08 -34.00
C ALA A 730 -0.60 41.19 -32.95
N VAL A 731 0.18 41.26 -31.89
CA VAL A 731 0.05 42.29 -30.85
C VAL A 731 0.52 43.64 -31.40
N PRO A 732 -0.30 44.71 -31.32
CA PRO A 732 0.09 46.04 -31.80
C PRO A 732 1.38 46.55 -31.13
N GLY A 733 2.34 47.02 -31.92
CA GLY A 733 3.64 47.48 -31.46
C GLY A 733 4.74 46.42 -31.54
N VAL A 734 4.47 45.18 -31.93
CA VAL A 734 5.47 44.17 -32.20
C VAL A 734 5.97 44.30 -33.61
N VAL A 735 7.28 44.46 -33.79
CA VAL A 735 7.96 44.53 -35.12
C VAL A 735 8.46 43.16 -35.55
N ALA A 736 9.11 42.44 -34.64
CA ALA A 736 9.69 41.14 -34.93
C ALA A 736 9.71 40.28 -33.67
N VAL A 737 9.70 38.94 -33.85
CA VAL A 737 9.81 37.95 -32.79
C VAL A 737 10.90 36.96 -33.16
N ASP A 738 11.81 36.73 -32.23
CA ASP A 738 12.86 35.72 -32.34
C ASP A 738 12.83 34.86 -31.08
N LEU A 739 12.44 33.56 -31.23
CA LEU A 739 12.34 32.62 -30.11
C LEU A 739 13.59 31.73 -30.10
N ASP A 740 14.28 31.74 -28.99
CA ASP A 740 15.45 30.89 -28.71
C ASP A 740 15.03 29.53 -28.14
N ARG A 741 13.87 29.47 -27.50
CA ARG A 741 13.31 28.26 -26.93
C ARG A 741 11.82 28.10 -27.23
N PHE A 742 11.44 26.92 -27.70
CA PHE A 742 10.07 26.47 -27.86
C PHE A 742 10.07 24.96 -27.72
N ALA A 743 9.85 24.49 -26.53
CA ALA A 743 9.97 23.08 -26.13
C ALA A 743 8.98 22.69 -25.05
N ARG A 744 8.69 21.42 -24.92
CA ARG A 744 7.99 20.88 -23.74
C ARG A 744 8.94 20.95 -22.53
N THR A 745 8.40 21.19 -21.35
CA THR A 745 9.18 21.22 -20.09
C THR A 745 9.71 19.85 -19.67
N ASP A 746 9.06 18.78 -20.11
CA ASP A 746 9.44 17.38 -19.91
C ASP A 746 10.45 16.84 -20.95
N HIS A 747 10.91 17.68 -21.89
CA HIS A 747 11.91 17.32 -22.91
C HIS A 747 13.05 18.36 -22.95
N THR A 748 14.28 17.90 -22.83
CA THR A 748 15.45 18.77 -22.82
C THR A 748 16.00 19.14 -24.20
N LEU A 749 15.72 18.38 -25.21
CA LEU A 749 16.23 18.57 -26.57
C LEU A 749 15.21 18.19 -27.66
N PRO A 750 15.16 18.89 -28.77
CA PRO A 750 15.86 20.13 -29.11
C PRO A 750 15.19 21.36 -28.47
N ALA A 751 15.94 22.43 -28.22
CA ALA A 751 15.44 23.67 -27.63
C ALA A 751 14.33 24.32 -28.47
N ILE A 752 14.33 24.14 -29.77
CA ILE A 752 13.30 24.60 -30.70
C ILE A 752 12.77 23.40 -31.47
N GLN A 753 11.47 23.19 -31.40
CA GLN A 753 10.74 22.21 -32.18
C GLN A 753 9.74 22.92 -33.10
N PRO A 754 9.53 22.46 -34.34
CA PRO A 754 8.57 23.11 -35.24
C PRO A 754 7.12 22.92 -34.76
N ARG A 755 6.87 21.88 -33.97
CA ARG A 755 5.56 21.53 -33.44
C ARG A 755 5.72 20.68 -32.15
N LEU A 756 5.03 21.05 -31.11
CA LEU A 756 4.92 20.25 -29.88
C LEU A 756 3.67 19.39 -29.96
N ILE A 757 3.83 18.10 -29.69
CA ILE A 757 2.75 17.11 -29.76
C ILE A 757 2.24 16.86 -28.36
N ALA A 758 0.92 16.84 -28.21
CA ALA A 758 0.23 16.32 -27.04
C ALA A 758 -0.26 14.90 -27.36
N ASP A 759 0.00 13.95 -26.46
CA ASP A 759 -0.36 12.56 -26.65
C ASP A 759 -1.87 12.34 -26.61
N ARG A 760 -2.33 11.38 -27.43
CA ARG A 760 -3.70 10.89 -27.42
C ARG A 760 -3.74 9.47 -26.87
N PRO A 761 -4.89 9.03 -26.29
CA PRO A 761 -5.00 7.66 -25.81
C PRO A 761 -4.76 6.66 -26.94
N ALA A 762 -3.73 5.86 -26.80
CA ALA A 762 -3.38 4.76 -27.70
C ALA A 762 -2.67 3.66 -26.93
N MET A 763 -2.79 2.40 -27.34
CA MET A 763 -2.08 1.29 -26.71
C MET A 763 -0.57 1.51 -26.79
N GLY A 764 0.07 1.61 -25.64
CA GLY A 764 1.52 1.66 -25.54
C GLY A 764 2.19 0.31 -25.80
N ALA A 765 3.49 0.31 -25.98
CA ALA A 765 4.30 -0.91 -26.15
C ALA A 765 4.29 -1.80 -24.89
N ASP A 766 3.98 -1.24 -23.73
CA ASP A 766 3.82 -1.87 -22.44
C ASP A 766 2.42 -2.48 -22.23
N GLY A 767 1.52 -2.32 -23.20
CA GLY A 767 0.14 -2.79 -23.10
C GLY A 767 -0.79 -1.89 -22.26
N VAL A 768 -0.32 -0.71 -21.86
CA VAL A 768 -1.11 0.30 -21.13
C VAL A 768 -1.60 1.38 -22.09
N VAL A 769 -2.84 1.84 -21.89
CA VAL A 769 -3.38 3.00 -22.61
C VAL A 769 -3.27 4.23 -21.69
N PRO A 770 -2.39 5.19 -22.00
CA PRO A 770 -2.31 6.43 -21.24
C PRO A 770 -3.49 7.34 -21.52
N ALA A 771 -3.85 8.18 -20.56
CA ALA A 771 -4.85 9.22 -20.74
C ALA A 771 -4.33 10.29 -21.73
N ALA A 772 -5.24 11.05 -22.33
CA ALA A 772 -4.87 12.15 -23.20
C ALA A 772 -4.11 13.25 -22.45
N GLU A 773 -3.19 13.90 -23.14
CA GLU A 773 -2.50 15.09 -22.62
C GLU A 773 -3.22 16.38 -22.99
N LEU A 774 -3.11 17.35 -22.10
CA LEU A 774 -3.45 18.74 -22.35
C LEU A 774 -2.17 19.57 -22.29
N LEU A 775 -1.75 20.15 -23.41
CA LEU A 775 -0.53 20.93 -23.53
C LEU A 775 -0.81 22.41 -23.26
N LEU A 776 -0.27 22.94 -22.18
CA LEU A 776 -0.49 24.28 -21.65
C LEU A 776 0.80 25.09 -21.69
N LEU A 777 0.70 26.41 -21.73
CA LEU A 777 1.85 27.28 -21.60
C LEU A 777 2.27 27.42 -20.13
N ASP A 778 3.56 27.21 -19.84
CA ASP A 778 4.11 27.49 -18.51
C ASP A 778 4.06 29.01 -18.24
N PRO A 779 3.29 29.47 -17.23
CA PRO A 779 3.21 30.87 -16.88
C PRO A 779 4.57 31.50 -16.54
N GLY A 780 5.50 30.71 -16.00
CA GLY A 780 6.85 31.15 -15.67
C GLY A 780 7.67 31.55 -16.89
N SER A 781 7.43 30.90 -18.04
CA SER A 781 8.15 31.15 -19.27
C SER A 781 7.83 32.51 -19.91
N LEU A 782 6.66 33.08 -19.65
CA LEU A 782 6.29 34.42 -20.13
C LEU A 782 7.24 35.53 -19.64
N THR A 783 7.84 35.33 -18.48
CA THR A 783 8.82 36.27 -17.90
C THR A 783 10.20 36.17 -18.56
N GLN A 784 10.43 35.14 -19.38
CA GLN A 784 11.70 34.92 -20.08
C GLN A 784 11.75 35.64 -21.43
N LEU A 785 10.61 36.08 -21.97
CA LEU A 785 10.55 36.92 -23.14
C LEU A 785 11.13 38.33 -22.85
N LYS A 786 12.06 38.82 -23.64
CA LYS A 786 12.76 40.08 -23.45
C LYS A 786 12.36 41.05 -24.53
N ALA A 787 12.02 42.27 -24.13
CA ALA A 787 11.76 43.36 -25.05
C ALA A 787 13.08 43.95 -25.54
N VAL A 788 13.17 44.17 -26.86
CA VAL A 788 14.27 44.90 -27.53
C VAL A 788 13.61 46.01 -28.34
N GLN A 789 14.17 47.25 -28.24
CA GLN A 789 13.72 48.40 -29.01
C GLN A 789 14.66 48.70 -30.13
#